data_79ee3f811441ba68a14b7a6de0f4cf25
#
_entry.id   79ee3f811441ba68a14b7a6de0f4cf25
#
_cell.length_a   1.000
_cell.length_b   1.000
_cell.length_c   1.000
_cell.angle_alpha   90.00
_cell.angle_beta   90.00
_cell.angle_gamma   90.00
#
_symmetry.space_group_name_H-M   'P 1'
#
loop_
_entity.id
_entity.type
_entity.pdbx_description
1 polymer ?
#
loop_
_entity_poly.entity_id
_entity_poly.type
_entity_poly.pdbx_seq_one_letter_code
_entity_poly.pdbx_strand_id
1 'polypeptide(L)'
;MAKKKTQRLTIWGIHPNGEFDDFVASVANESGICGSFKKKGGLIELTVTDIEKKINEFFSKILSEKPTSVEIIYKTIDSVEFREFSEFDMTSCNFSSRPLLIEADKGICDDCIAELNDSYDRHYRHPFISCKYCGTRYSIIKGFPITRENTTFGAFDMCENCSHEYIDLSNRRYNAHTIACNNCGPSMTSRLNTVPKAGKTELLKASSLLKEGRVIAYQGRGGMFLAANPFDRKAAQDLRTVKNRPTKQFAVMFKELSEVKKYCLVNETEEKLLKSSARPVVLLERKTLSEMEDIKPRNYTEFTRYNMIGVRLPVTGTEYLLLDELNFPIMITSANKNGDPIITDEHKVIEMLDEQPLITEAFFDDIKITTPVEDSAVRLIDGVPTIKRRAGGYAPEPICINGCEGMIFAAGAQRSSAFALSNGSNVYMSQYLGSLHNELTQKVYLETLSRLSSLLNISPEIVVCDLHPDITATQIAKNTAEEFGVELMQVQHQHAHAAGVVAEHDLRGDVIGVVFDNTGYGTDDAIWGGEFLLLHGCEFERISHLKYVDMLGGDDSMRNAYQSALSFEHAYSDDEFTKNVSDDEFIVDLSKILEYAQSMNTLEHREIEFTEKCLESSIPTVKSSSMGKLFDGVAALLGIKDSNSFDDECGMLLEDAALRSIRNPGNDEVDDLALDFHLQIAGIVLRECIKIRNKTGCNQVVLSGTTFQNKVLTDTCLMLLKSENFEPYFNISISQNDEGLALGQLYICSKKLQAGK
;
A
#
# COMPACT_ATOMS: atom_id res chain seq x y z
N MET A 1 -23.81 -37.34 23.34
CA MET A 1 -23.75 -35.88 23.11
C MET A 1 -22.72 -35.61 22.02
N ALA A 2 -23.01 -34.80 21.03
CA ALA A 2 -22.03 -34.44 20.00
C ALA A 2 -20.86 -33.70 20.65
N LYS A 3 -19.61 -34.03 20.25
CA LYS A 3 -18.39 -33.43 20.80
C LYS A 3 -18.31 -31.97 20.35
N LYS A 4 -18.14 -31.03 21.29
CA LYS A 4 -17.91 -29.64 20.98
C LYS A 4 -16.52 -29.45 20.36
N LYS A 5 -16.38 -28.50 19.43
CA LYS A 5 -15.15 -28.11 18.77
C LYS A 5 -15.01 -26.59 18.85
N THR A 6 -13.80 -26.10 18.74
CA THR A 6 -13.53 -24.66 18.53
C THR A 6 -13.07 -24.44 17.09
N GLN A 7 -13.73 -23.52 16.39
CA GLN A 7 -13.33 -23.09 15.04
C GLN A 7 -13.21 -21.58 14.99
N ARG A 8 -12.33 -21.12 14.10
CA ARG A 8 -12.09 -19.71 13.80
C ARG A 8 -12.45 -19.43 12.35
N LEU A 9 -13.33 -18.46 12.13
CA LEU A 9 -13.54 -17.83 10.83
C LEU A 9 -12.71 -16.55 10.81
N THR A 10 -11.75 -16.48 9.90
CA THR A 10 -10.97 -15.27 9.63
C THR A 10 -11.45 -14.66 8.33
N ILE A 11 -11.74 -13.37 8.33
CA ILE A 11 -12.17 -12.61 7.16
C ILE A 11 -11.36 -11.32 6.99
N TRP A 12 -11.11 -10.93 5.73
CA TRP A 12 -10.64 -9.61 5.35
C TRP A 12 -11.56 -9.04 4.30
N GLY A 13 -11.83 -7.74 4.39
CA GLY A 13 -12.72 -7.10 3.46
C GLY A 13 -12.97 -5.63 3.77
N ILE A 14 -13.95 -5.05 3.08
CA ILE A 14 -14.41 -3.68 3.29
C ILE A 14 -15.69 -3.75 4.12
N HIS A 15 -15.66 -3.17 5.31
CA HIS A 15 -16.80 -3.15 6.21
C HIS A 15 -16.87 -1.79 6.91
N PRO A 16 -17.99 -1.06 6.78
CA PRO A 16 -18.21 0.16 7.51
C PRO A 16 -18.15 -0.09 9.02
N ASN A 17 -17.44 0.76 9.74
CA ASN A 17 -17.25 0.59 11.17
C ASN A 17 -18.59 0.54 11.92
N GLY A 18 -18.74 -0.55 12.71
CA GLY A 18 -19.87 -0.78 13.59
C GLY A 18 -21.02 -1.57 12.99
N GLU A 19 -21.36 -1.41 11.70
CA GLU A 19 -22.50 -2.11 11.10
C GLU A 19 -22.32 -3.64 11.05
N PHE A 20 -21.13 -4.08 10.70
CA PHE A 20 -20.80 -5.51 10.71
C PHE A 20 -20.68 -6.06 12.12
N ASP A 21 -20.15 -5.26 13.04
CA ASP A 21 -19.98 -5.63 14.45
C ASP A 21 -21.36 -5.84 15.10
N ASP A 22 -22.29 -4.89 14.90
CA ASP A 22 -23.67 -4.98 15.39
C ASP A 22 -24.40 -6.17 14.78
N PHE A 23 -24.20 -6.44 13.48
CA PHE A 23 -24.76 -7.60 12.81
C PHE A 23 -24.23 -8.92 13.39
N VAL A 24 -22.91 -9.06 13.60
CA VAL A 24 -22.31 -10.27 14.20
C VAL A 24 -22.84 -10.48 15.62
N ALA A 25 -22.92 -9.42 16.42
CA ALA A 25 -23.46 -9.48 17.78
C ALA A 25 -24.93 -9.97 17.79
N SER A 26 -25.77 -9.46 16.88
CA SER A 26 -27.15 -9.87 16.71
C SER A 26 -27.25 -11.36 16.36
N VAL A 27 -26.51 -11.81 15.36
CA VAL A 27 -26.51 -13.21 14.91
C VAL A 27 -25.97 -14.16 16.00
N ALA A 28 -24.96 -13.73 16.77
CA ALA A 28 -24.43 -14.53 17.90
C ALA A 28 -25.49 -14.70 19.01
N ASN A 29 -26.18 -13.62 19.37
CA ASN A 29 -27.27 -13.64 20.34
C ASN A 29 -28.43 -14.53 19.88
N GLU A 30 -28.90 -14.37 18.64
CA GLU A 30 -29.99 -15.19 18.08
C GLU A 30 -29.62 -16.69 18.03
N SER A 31 -28.37 -17.00 17.68
CA SER A 31 -27.87 -18.35 17.59
C SER A 31 -27.56 -18.96 18.97
N GLY A 32 -27.43 -18.14 20.02
CA GLY A 32 -27.00 -18.57 21.35
C GLY A 32 -25.64 -19.25 21.32
N ILE A 33 -24.71 -18.79 20.45
CA ILE A 33 -23.36 -19.31 20.32
C ILE A 33 -22.40 -18.56 21.24
N CYS A 34 -21.44 -19.25 21.85
CA CYS A 34 -20.41 -18.61 22.67
C CYS A 34 -19.09 -18.53 21.91
N GLY A 35 -18.36 -17.43 22.09
CA GLY A 35 -17.13 -17.21 21.33
C GLY A 35 -16.53 -15.83 21.56
N SER A 36 -15.71 -15.37 20.60
CA SER A 36 -15.14 -14.04 20.61
C SER A 36 -15.08 -13.46 19.20
N PHE A 37 -15.27 -12.16 19.11
CA PHE A 37 -15.03 -11.33 17.94
C PHE A 37 -13.79 -10.48 18.18
N LYS A 38 -12.82 -10.53 17.28
CA LYS A 38 -11.60 -9.72 17.36
C LYS A 38 -11.25 -9.12 16.01
N LYS A 39 -10.82 -7.86 16.01
CA LYS A 39 -10.20 -7.21 14.85
C LYS A 39 -8.68 -7.28 15.02
N LYS A 40 -8.00 -7.82 14.02
CA LYS A 40 -6.54 -7.99 14.01
C LYS A 40 -5.98 -7.74 12.62
N GLY A 41 -5.15 -6.71 12.48
CA GLY A 41 -4.43 -6.43 11.25
C GLY A 41 -5.32 -6.23 10.02
N GLY A 42 -6.51 -5.62 10.18
CA GLY A 42 -7.52 -5.56 9.11
C GLY A 42 -8.25 -6.88 8.89
N LEU A 43 -7.83 -7.95 9.57
CA LEU A 43 -8.58 -9.20 9.66
C LEU A 43 -9.61 -9.12 10.78
N ILE A 44 -10.73 -9.80 10.57
CA ILE A 44 -11.72 -10.08 11.62
C ILE A 44 -11.66 -11.57 11.93
N GLU A 45 -11.46 -11.90 13.20
CA GLU A 45 -11.46 -13.27 13.69
C GLU A 45 -12.72 -13.54 14.54
N LEU A 46 -13.52 -14.48 14.11
CA LEU A 46 -14.66 -15.02 14.86
C LEU A 46 -14.28 -16.40 15.37
N THR A 47 -13.97 -16.53 16.66
CA THR A 47 -13.63 -17.82 17.27
C THR A 47 -14.80 -18.31 18.11
N VAL A 48 -15.38 -19.46 17.80
CA VAL A 48 -16.57 -20.00 18.45
C VAL A 48 -16.42 -21.45 18.84
N THR A 49 -17.11 -21.86 19.94
CA THR A 49 -17.09 -23.22 20.46
C THR A 49 -18.51 -23.75 20.62
N ASP A 50 -18.87 -24.74 19.82
CA ASP A 50 -20.12 -25.49 19.92
C ASP A 50 -20.01 -26.83 19.15
N ILE A 51 -21.13 -27.52 18.94
CA ILE A 51 -21.21 -28.65 18.02
C ILE A 51 -21.02 -28.13 16.57
N GLU A 52 -20.34 -28.93 15.75
CA GLU A 52 -19.95 -28.53 14.38
C GLU A 52 -21.12 -28.00 13.53
N LYS A 53 -22.30 -28.63 13.63
CA LYS A 53 -23.49 -28.19 12.92
C LYS A 53 -23.86 -26.72 13.24
N LYS A 54 -23.87 -26.36 14.53
CA LYS A 54 -24.24 -25.02 14.99
C LYS A 54 -23.22 -23.99 14.61
N ILE A 55 -21.92 -24.34 14.64
CA ILE A 55 -20.84 -23.48 14.17
C ILE A 55 -21.00 -23.19 12.67
N ASN A 56 -21.25 -24.22 11.86
CA ASN A 56 -21.42 -24.08 10.43
C ASN A 56 -22.66 -23.23 10.08
N GLU A 57 -23.77 -23.39 10.79
CA GLU A 57 -24.96 -22.55 10.63
C GLU A 57 -24.67 -21.08 10.96
N PHE A 58 -23.95 -20.82 12.05
CA PHE A 58 -23.54 -19.48 12.46
C PHE A 58 -22.64 -18.83 11.40
N PHE A 59 -21.56 -19.50 10.98
CA PHE A 59 -20.65 -18.96 9.96
C PHE A 59 -21.33 -18.77 8.61
N SER A 60 -22.23 -19.69 8.22
CA SER A 60 -23.01 -19.55 7.00
C SER A 60 -23.87 -18.29 7.05
N LYS A 61 -24.56 -18.03 8.17
CA LYS A 61 -25.39 -16.84 8.35
C LYS A 61 -24.57 -15.56 8.29
N ILE A 62 -23.41 -15.51 8.98
CA ILE A 62 -22.48 -14.38 8.90
C ILE A 62 -22.05 -14.08 7.46
N LEU A 63 -21.76 -15.11 6.67
CA LEU A 63 -21.26 -14.95 5.31
C LEU A 63 -22.36 -14.61 4.29
N SER A 64 -23.58 -15.15 4.47
CA SER A 64 -24.67 -15.02 3.48
C SER A 64 -25.63 -13.87 3.75
N GLU A 65 -25.85 -13.50 5.02
CA GLU A 65 -26.85 -12.50 5.43
C GLU A 65 -26.19 -11.17 5.87
N LYS A 66 -24.89 -11.02 5.68
CA LYS A 66 -24.15 -9.80 6.01
C LYS A 66 -24.78 -8.56 5.36
N PRO A 67 -24.65 -7.35 5.96
CA PRO A 67 -25.08 -6.12 5.36
C PRO A 67 -24.51 -5.91 3.94
N THR A 68 -25.25 -5.31 3.05
CA THR A 68 -24.85 -5.08 1.65
C THR A 68 -23.65 -4.15 1.52
N SER A 69 -23.41 -3.32 2.54
CA SER A 69 -22.22 -2.47 2.68
C SER A 69 -20.92 -3.21 2.99
N VAL A 70 -21.03 -4.48 3.41
CA VAL A 70 -19.88 -5.31 3.82
C VAL A 70 -19.43 -6.18 2.66
N GLU A 71 -18.18 -6.03 2.25
CA GLU A 71 -17.53 -6.85 1.23
C GLU A 71 -16.51 -7.79 1.89
N ILE A 72 -16.69 -9.10 1.75
CA ILE A 72 -15.74 -10.11 2.21
C ILE A 72 -14.91 -10.58 1.02
N ILE A 73 -13.63 -10.19 0.98
CA ILE A 73 -12.71 -10.46 -0.12
C ILE A 73 -11.94 -11.76 0.14
N TYR A 74 -11.47 -11.94 1.38
CA TYR A 74 -10.73 -13.14 1.79
C TYR A 74 -11.39 -13.77 3.01
N LYS A 75 -11.36 -15.11 3.11
CA LYS A 75 -11.84 -15.86 4.27
C LYS A 75 -11.14 -17.19 4.41
N THR A 76 -10.92 -17.61 5.66
CA THR A 76 -10.54 -18.98 6.03
C THR A 76 -11.38 -19.49 7.20
N ILE A 77 -11.54 -20.79 7.30
CA ILE A 77 -12.15 -21.46 8.48
C ILE A 77 -11.17 -22.52 8.96
N ASP A 78 -10.68 -22.33 10.18
CA ASP A 78 -9.65 -23.17 10.76
C ASP A 78 -10.17 -23.85 12.03
N SER A 79 -9.77 -25.10 12.25
CA SER A 79 -9.93 -25.76 13.56
C SER A 79 -8.79 -25.31 14.46
N VAL A 80 -9.13 -24.75 15.60
CA VAL A 80 -8.15 -24.25 16.58
C VAL A 80 -8.24 -25.06 17.87
N GLU A 81 -7.26 -24.88 18.77
CA GLU A 81 -7.26 -25.51 20.07
C GLU A 81 -8.56 -25.25 20.82
N PHE A 82 -9.08 -26.30 21.52
CA PHE A 82 -10.35 -26.20 22.22
C PHE A 82 -10.30 -25.11 23.30
N ARG A 83 -11.24 -24.16 23.22
CA ARG A 83 -11.46 -23.12 24.23
C ARG A 83 -12.89 -23.12 24.69
N GLU A 84 -13.13 -22.96 25.98
CA GLU A 84 -14.47 -22.82 26.52
C GLU A 84 -14.81 -21.33 26.69
N PHE A 85 -15.94 -20.91 26.15
CA PHE A 85 -16.47 -19.57 26.27
C PHE A 85 -17.78 -19.61 27.05
N SER A 86 -17.96 -18.68 28.01
CA SER A 86 -19.19 -18.49 28.77
C SER A 86 -20.24 -17.64 28.04
N GLU A 87 -19.76 -16.72 27.17
CA GLU A 87 -20.59 -15.79 26.41
C GLU A 87 -19.92 -15.48 25.06
N PHE A 88 -20.57 -14.66 24.24
CA PHE A 88 -19.96 -14.14 23.02
C PHE A 88 -19.30 -12.79 23.33
N ASP A 89 -17.98 -12.79 23.36
CA ASP A 89 -17.16 -11.63 23.74
C ASP A 89 -16.94 -10.69 22.54
N MET A 90 -17.50 -9.47 22.66
CA MET A 90 -17.33 -8.35 21.70
C MET A 90 -16.39 -7.25 22.24
N THR A 91 -15.66 -7.50 23.33
CA THR A 91 -14.90 -6.46 24.06
C THR A 91 -13.76 -5.83 23.26
N SER A 92 -13.28 -6.48 22.21
CA SER A 92 -12.33 -5.88 21.26
C SER A 92 -12.92 -4.75 20.40
N CYS A 93 -14.22 -4.44 20.54
CA CYS A 93 -14.95 -3.43 19.78
C CYS A 93 -15.53 -2.32 20.69
N ASN A 94 -15.03 -2.17 21.92
CA ASN A 94 -15.44 -1.08 22.78
C ASN A 94 -14.98 0.28 22.23
N PHE A 95 -15.78 0.84 21.32
CA PHE A 95 -15.68 2.23 20.95
C PHE A 95 -16.22 3.06 22.12
N SER A 96 -15.35 3.69 22.89
CA SER A 96 -15.73 4.70 23.90
C SER A 96 -16.44 5.92 23.27
N SER A 97 -16.30 6.09 21.97
CA SER A 97 -17.08 7.00 21.13
C SER A 97 -17.17 6.41 19.71
N ARG A 98 -18.32 6.53 19.03
CA ARG A 98 -18.42 6.18 17.61
C ARG A 98 -17.40 7.02 16.83
N PRO A 99 -16.54 6.39 16.00
CA PRO A 99 -15.58 7.13 15.19
C PRO A 99 -16.32 8.09 14.25
N LEU A 100 -15.77 9.27 14.06
CA LEU A 100 -16.22 10.13 12.98
C LEU A 100 -15.78 9.47 11.67
N LEU A 101 -16.72 8.94 10.91
CA LEU A 101 -16.40 8.18 9.70
C LEU A 101 -16.29 9.15 8.52
N ILE A 102 -15.07 9.28 7.98
CA ILE A 102 -14.85 9.81 6.64
C ILE A 102 -14.69 8.59 5.72
N GLU A 103 -15.72 8.34 4.90
CA GLU A 103 -15.65 7.24 3.94
C GLU A 103 -14.59 7.51 2.87
N ALA A 104 -13.82 6.48 2.51
CA ALA A 104 -12.94 6.52 1.36
C ALA A 104 -13.75 6.65 0.04
N ASP A 105 -13.10 7.15 -0.99
CA ASP A 105 -13.67 7.17 -2.33
C ASP A 105 -13.93 5.76 -2.85
N LYS A 106 -15.12 5.49 -3.41
CA LYS A 106 -15.53 4.17 -3.87
C LYS A 106 -15.63 4.12 -5.39
N GLY A 107 -15.19 3.02 -5.97
CA GLY A 107 -15.31 2.76 -7.41
C GLY A 107 -16.75 2.53 -7.82
N ILE A 108 -17.03 2.71 -9.13
CA ILE A 108 -18.34 2.49 -9.72
C ILE A 108 -18.84 1.06 -9.47
N CYS A 109 -20.08 0.92 -9.01
CA CYS A 109 -20.71 -0.38 -8.74
C CYS A 109 -21.38 -0.97 -9.99
N ASP A 110 -21.62 -2.28 -9.95
CA ASP A 110 -22.18 -3.02 -11.08
C ASP A 110 -23.59 -2.52 -11.47
N ASP A 111 -24.43 -2.10 -10.51
CA ASP A 111 -25.73 -1.52 -10.81
C ASP A 111 -25.62 -0.21 -11.59
N CYS A 112 -24.68 0.67 -11.22
CA CYS A 112 -24.41 1.90 -11.97
C CYS A 112 -23.85 1.60 -13.35
N ILE A 113 -23.03 0.56 -13.53
CA ILE A 113 -22.56 0.09 -14.83
C ILE A 113 -23.75 -0.43 -15.66
N ALA A 114 -24.68 -1.16 -15.06
CA ALA A 114 -25.89 -1.64 -15.76
C ALA A 114 -26.73 -0.47 -16.29
N GLU A 115 -26.99 0.55 -15.46
CA GLU A 115 -27.72 1.75 -15.88
C GLU A 115 -26.98 2.57 -16.95
N LEU A 116 -25.63 2.64 -16.89
CA LEU A 116 -24.82 3.27 -17.95
C LEU A 116 -25.04 2.65 -19.33
N ASN A 117 -25.33 1.35 -19.36
CA ASN A 117 -25.48 0.58 -20.61
C ASN A 117 -26.95 0.42 -21.04
N ASP A 118 -27.93 0.75 -20.17
CA ASP A 118 -29.34 0.66 -20.50
C ASP A 118 -29.82 1.93 -21.21
N SER A 119 -30.12 1.82 -22.52
CA SER A 119 -30.59 2.94 -23.34
C SER A 119 -31.95 3.53 -22.88
N TYR A 120 -32.69 2.82 -22.05
CA TYR A 120 -33.97 3.29 -21.49
C TYR A 120 -33.78 3.97 -20.13
N ASP A 121 -32.61 3.85 -19.47
CA ASP A 121 -32.33 4.52 -18.22
C ASP A 121 -31.95 5.98 -18.47
N ARG A 122 -32.39 6.87 -17.57
CA ARG A 122 -32.06 8.31 -17.63
C ARG A 122 -30.58 8.62 -17.38
N HIS A 123 -29.81 7.69 -16.83
CA HIS A 123 -28.36 7.77 -16.63
C HIS A 123 -27.59 7.11 -17.77
N TYR A 124 -28.25 6.68 -18.85
CA TYR A 124 -27.58 6.10 -20.01
C TYR A 124 -26.42 6.97 -20.46
N ARG A 125 -25.21 6.39 -20.46
CA ARG A 125 -23.95 7.03 -20.84
C ARG A 125 -23.65 8.33 -20.07
N HIS A 126 -24.10 8.42 -18.81
CA HIS A 126 -23.78 9.55 -17.94
C HIS A 126 -22.44 9.32 -17.23
N PRO A 127 -21.34 10.05 -17.57
CA PRO A 127 -20.00 9.75 -17.08
C PRO A 127 -19.82 9.92 -15.57
N PHE A 128 -20.68 10.73 -14.92
CA PHE A 128 -20.61 11.02 -13.47
C PHE A 128 -21.65 10.26 -12.66
N ILE A 129 -22.12 9.13 -13.19
CA ILE A 129 -23.09 8.28 -12.49
C ILE A 129 -22.56 7.78 -11.17
N SER A 130 -23.40 7.81 -10.15
CA SER A 130 -23.09 7.26 -8.83
C SER A 130 -24.37 6.97 -8.03
N CYS A 131 -24.22 6.29 -6.90
CA CYS A 131 -25.28 6.04 -5.94
C CYS A 131 -24.73 6.13 -4.50
N LYS A 132 -25.53 5.77 -3.48
CA LYS A 132 -25.05 5.80 -2.10
C LYS A 132 -23.92 4.81 -1.80
N TYR A 133 -23.71 3.81 -2.65
CA TYR A 133 -22.68 2.76 -2.47
C TYR A 133 -21.40 2.99 -3.27
N CYS A 134 -21.39 3.93 -4.24
CA CYS A 134 -20.23 4.20 -5.09
C CYS A 134 -20.02 5.69 -5.34
N GLY A 135 -18.92 6.05 -5.99
CA GLY A 135 -18.53 7.43 -6.30
C GLY A 135 -17.59 8.07 -5.29
N THR A 136 -17.22 9.30 -5.55
CA THR A 136 -16.28 10.08 -4.74
C THR A 136 -16.86 10.44 -3.37
N ARG A 137 -16.00 10.48 -2.35
CA ARG A 137 -16.32 10.83 -0.96
C ARG A 137 -15.22 11.75 -0.41
N TYR A 138 -14.12 11.17 0.08
CA TYR A 138 -13.03 11.87 0.73
C TYR A 138 -12.42 12.99 -0.12
N SER A 139 -12.23 12.73 -1.41
CA SER A 139 -11.61 13.69 -2.32
C SER A 139 -12.44 14.97 -2.56
N ILE A 140 -13.74 14.98 -2.20
CA ILE A 140 -14.66 16.07 -2.47
C ILE A 140 -15.32 16.69 -1.23
N ILE A 141 -15.11 16.14 -0.03
CA ILE A 141 -15.69 16.67 1.22
C ILE A 141 -15.13 18.07 1.50
N LYS A 142 -15.97 18.99 1.93
CA LYS A 142 -15.61 20.34 2.42
C LYS A 142 -15.76 20.48 3.93
N GLY A 143 -16.66 19.75 4.56
CA GLY A 143 -16.94 19.85 5.99
C GLY A 143 -17.97 18.84 6.48
N PHE A 144 -18.26 18.90 7.79
CA PHE A 144 -19.30 18.11 8.45
C PHE A 144 -20.53 18.95 8.79
N PRO A 145 -21.74 18.32 8.91
CA PRO A 145 -22.02 16.91 8.57
C PRO A 145 -21.80 16.63 7.09
N ILE A 146 -21.52 15.38 6.71
CA ILE A 146 -21.35 15.01 5.31
C ILE A 146 -22.72 15.02 4.64
N THR A 147 -23.03 16.15 3.98
CA THR A 147 -24.21 16.34 3.14
C THR A 147 -23.77 16.78 1.76
N ARG A 148 -24.67 16.79 0.77
CA ARG A 148 -24.33 17.24 -0.59
C ARG A 148 -23.74 18.66 -0.58
N GLU A 149 -24.31 19.57 0.21
CA GLU A 149 -23.88 20.99 0.31
C GLU A 149 -22.46 21.10 0.89
N ASN A 150 -22.08 20.19 1.77
CA ASN A 150 -20.74 20.09 2.37
C ASN A 150 -19.78 19.25 1.54
N THR A 151 -20.10 19.00 0.26
CA THR A 151 -19.19 18.47 -0.77
C THR A 151 -19.06 19.45 -1.93
N THR A 152 -18.14 19.19 -2.86
CA THR A 152 -18.01 19.99 -4.08
C THR A 152 -19.21 19.81 -5.03
N PHE A 153 -19.98 18.73 -4.88
CA PHE A 153 -21.24 18.52 -5.61
C PHE A 153 -22.35 19.48 -5.19
N GLY A 154 -22.23 20.17 -4.06
CA GLY A 154 -23.14 21.25 -3.68
C GLY A 154 -23.15 22.44 -4.65
N ALA A 155 -22.17 22.53 -5.57
CA ALA A 155 -22.16 23.54 -6.63
C ALA A 155 -23.12 23.21 -7.80
N PHE A 156 -23.66 21.98 -7.87
CA PHE A 156 -24.54 21.54 -8.95
C PHE A 156 -25.97 21.39 -8.44
N ASP A 157 -26.89 22.20 -8.96
CA ASP A 157 -28.34 22.11 -8.64
C ASP A 157 -28.91 20.81 -9.19
N MET A 158 -29.64 20.08 -8.35
CA MET A 158 -30.33 18.87 -8.78
C MET A 158 -31.57 19.20 -9.63
N CYS A 159 -31.77 18.50 -10.73
CA CYS A 159 -33.02 18.51 -11.43
C CYS A 159 -34.13 17.80 -10.59
N GLU A 160 -35.39 18.01 -10.94
CA GLU A 160 -36.55 17.46 -10.22
C GLU A 160 -36.42 15.93 -10.01
N ASN A 161 -36.07 15.19 -11.05
CA ASN A 161 -35.91 13.74 -10.96
C ASN A 161 -34.81 13.34 -9.99
N CYS A 162 -33.60 13.98 -10.03
CA CYS A 162 -32.50 13.69 -9.09
C CYS A 162 -32.93 14.09 -7.66
N SER A 163 -33.66 15.18 -7.46
CA SER A 163 -34.16 15.58 -6.16
C SER A 163 -35.14 14.55 -5.60
N HIS A 164 -36.02 14.01 -6.42
CA HIS A 164 -36.96 12.94 -6.01
C HIS A 164 -36.21 11.68 -5.58
N GLU A 165 -35.22 11.20 -6.35
CA GLU A 165 -34.42 10.04 -5.98
C GLU A 165 -33.59 10.27 -4.71
N TYR A 166 -33.10 11.50 -4.50
CA TYR A 166 -32.27 11.86 -3.34
C TYR A 166 -33.05 11.78 -2.02
N ILE A 167 -34.37 12.07 -2.02
CA ILE A 167 -35.22 12.06 -0.82
C ILE A 167 -36.03 10.76 -0.65
N ASP A 168 -36.11 9.91 -1.67
CA ASP A 168 -36.87 8.66 -1.62
C ASP A 168 -36.09 7.56 -0.88
N LEU A 169 -36.55 7.21 0.33
CA LEU A 169 -35.96 6.17 1.19
C LEU A 169 -35.82 4.81 0.52
N SER A 170 -36.69 4.51 -0.47
CA SER A 170 -36.64 3.22 -1.20
C SER A 170 -35.63 3.21 -2.36
N ASN A 171 -35.13 4.39 -2.76
CA ASN A 171 -34.25 4.55 -3.90
C ASN A 171 -32.79 4.31 -3.50
N ARG A 172 -32.03 3.60 -4.36
CA ARG A 172 -30.58 3.37 -4.17
C ARG A 172 -29.74 4.68 -4.18
N ARG A 173 -30.33 5.81 -4.55
CA ARG A 173 -29.70 7.14 -4.52
C ARG A 173 -30.18 8.00 -3.35
N TYR A 174 -30.95 7.43 -2.41
CA TYR A 174 -31.30 8.13 -1.18
C TYR A 174 -30.04 8.63 -0.47
N ASN A 175 -29.98 9.94 -0.21
CA ASN A 175 -28.80 10.62 0.37
C ASN A 175 -27.48 10.39 -0.38
N ALA A 176 -27.51 10.08 -1.68
CA ALA A 176 -26.29 9.98 -2.48
C ALA A 176 -25.75 11.38 -2.80
N HIS A 177 -24.72 11.81 -2.07
CA HIS A 177 -24.17 13.18 -2.17
C HIS A 177 -23.70 13.56 -3.58
N THR A 178 -23.31 12.58 -4.39
CA THR A 178 -22.81 12.73 -5.76
C THR A 178 -23.86 12.42 -6.83
N ILE A 179 -25.14 12.38 -6.47
CA ILE A 179 -26.22 12.14 -7.45
C ILE A 179 -26.21 13.20 -8.56
N ALA A 180 -26.27 12.74 -9.80
CA ALA A 180 -26.32 13.57 -11.00
C ALA A 180 -26.91 12.79 -12.18
N CYS A 181 -27.29 13.47 -13.25
CA CYS A 181 -27.70 12.87 -14.52
C CYS A 181 -27.33 13.80 -15.69
N ASN A 182 -27.62 13.38 -16.92
CA ASN A 182 -27.28 14.15 -18.12
C ASN A 182 -27.96 15.56 -18.20
N ASN A 183 -28.95 15.81 -17.34
CA ASN A 183 -29.68 17.13 -17.30
C ASN A 183 -29.17 18.03 -16.17
N CYS A 184 -28.46 17.51 -15.20
CA CYS A 184 -27.89 18.25 -14.08
C CYS A 184 -26.56 17.62 -13.65
N GLY A 185 -25.76 18.35 -12.86
CA GLY A 185 -24.48 17.89 -12.39
C GLY A 185 -23.31 18.28 -13.28
N PRO A 186 -22.17 17.62 -13.11
CA PRO A 186 -20.94 17.97 -13.80
C PRO A 186 -21.00 17.81 -15.32
N SER A 187 -20.17 18.58 -16.01
CA SER A 187 -19.94 18.49 -17.45
C SER A 187 -18.47 18.22 -17.75
N MET A 188 -18.17 17.86 -18.99
CA MET A 188 -16.79 17.68 -19.45
C MET A 188 -16.38 18.80 -20.38
N THR A 189 -15.12 19.21 -20.24
CA THR A 189 -14.43 20.17 -21.12
C THR A 189 -13.10 19.59 -21.57
N SER A 190 -12.46 20.23 -22.54
CA SER A 190 -11.07 19.96 -22.91
C SER A 190 -10.31 21.26 -23.12
N ARG A 191 -8.99 21.20 -23.09
CA ARG A 191 -8.13 22.39 -23.30
C ARG A 191 -8.53 23.16 -24.57
N LEU A 192 -8.80 22.45 -25.67
CA LEU A 192 -9.20 23.07 -26.95
C LEU A 192 -10.68 23.40 -27.05
N ASN A 193 -11.51 22.94 -26.09
CA ASN A 193 -12.96 23.16 -26.08
C ASN A 193 -13.45 23.43 -24.67
N THR A 194 -13.47 24.70 -24.31
CA THR A 194 -13.88 25.17 -22.99
C THR A 194 -15.41 25.29 -22.81
N VAL A 195 -16.18 24.97 -23.85
CA VAL A 195 -17.66 24.99 -23.75
C VAL A 195 -18.12 23.71 -23.08
N PRO A 196 -18.77 23.76 -21.91
CA PRO A 196 -19.27 22.58 -21.21
C PRO A 196 -20.23 21.76 -22.07
N LYS A 197 -20.03 20.44 -22.10
CA LYS A 197 -20.85 19.48 -22.86
C LYS A 197 -21.19 18.26 -22.00
N ALA A 198 -22.19 17.52 -22.41
CA ALA A 198 -22.66 16.32 -21.71
C ALA A 198 -21.66 15.12 -21.70
N GLY A 199 -20.39 15.34 -21.99
CA GLY A 199 -19.30 14.34 -21.87
C GLY A 199 -19.12 13.44 -23.08
N LYS A 200 -20.17 13.12 -23.84
CA LYS A 200 -20.07 12.16 -24.96
C LYS A 200 -19.07 12.59 -26.04
N THR A 201 -19.08 13.86 -26.43
CA THR A 201 -18.18 14.38 -27.48
C THR A 201 -16.71 14.33 -27.03
N GLU A 202 -16.44 14.71 -25.78
CA GLU A 202 -15.09 14.73 -25.23
C GLU A 202 -14.55 13.32 -25.01
N LEU A 203 -15.38 12.35 -24.58
CA LEU A 203 -15.02 10.94 -24.49
C LEU A 203 -14.69 10.34 -25.86
N LEU A 204 -15.46 10.64 -26.92
CA LEU A 204 -15.16 10.18 -28.27
C LEU A 204 -13.87 10.79 -28.80
N LYS A 205 -13.57 12.05 -28.49
CA LYS A 205 -12.31 12.71 -28.83
C LYS A 205 -11.13 12.05 -28.09
N ALA A 206 -11.26 11.81 -26.79
CA ALA A 206 -10.25 11.14 -25.99
C ALA A 206 -9.94 9.73 -26.54
N SER A 207 -10.99 8.94 -26.83
CA SER A 207 -10.82 7.60 -27.41
C SER A 207 -10.16 7.63 -28.80
N SER A 208 -10.50 8.61 -29.65
CA SER A 208 -9.84 8.78 -30.95
C SER A 208 -8.34 9.05 -30.82
N LEU A 209 -7.96 9.96 -29.94
CA LEU A 209 -6.54 10.27 -29.68
C LEU A 209 -5.77 9.05 -29.16
N LEU A 210 -6.37 8.26 -28.26
CA LEU A 210 -5.73 7.02 -27.78
C LEU A 210 -5.58 5.97 -28.88
N LYS A 211 -6.57 5.84 -29.79
CA LYS A 211 -6.49 4.97 -30.98
C LYS A 211 -5.40 5.42 -31.96
N GLU A 212 -5.13 6.73 -32.03
CA GLU A 212 -4.05 7.33 -32.82
C GLU A 212 -2.67 7.19 -32.17
N GLY A 213 -2.55 6.53 -31.00
CA GLY A 213 -1.30 6.38 -30.28
C GLY A 213 -0.84 7.68 -29.59
N ARG A 214 -1.77 8.55 -29.21
CA ARG A 214 -1.44 9.80 -28.49
C ARG A 214 -1.51 9.60 -26.98
N VAL A 215 -0.71 10.39 -26.24
CA VAL A 215 -0.82 10.52 -24.79
C VAL A 215 -1.84 11.62 -24.48
N ILE A 216 -2.77 11.35 -23.58
CA ILE A 216 -3.75 12.31 -23.09
C ILE A 216 -3.70 12.45 -21.57
N ALA A 217 -4.18 13.61 -21.07
CA ALA A 217 -4.50 13.77 -19.66
C ALA A 217 -6.02 13.73 -19.46
N TYR A 218 -6.50 13.16 -18.35
CA TYR A 218 -7.91 13.14 -18.00
C TYR A 218 -8.11 13.22 -16.49
N GLN A 219 -9.23 13.79 -16.04
CA GLN A 219 -9.57 13.86 -14.64
C GLN A 219 -10.16 12.53 -14.17
N GLY A 220 -9.52 11.93 -13.17
CA GLY A 220 -9.96 10.74 -12.47
C GLY A 220 -10.53 11.05 -11.09
N ARG A 221 -10.67 10.03 -10.25
CA ARG A 221 -11.33 10.12 -8.94
C ARG A 221 -10.68 11.14 -8.00
N GLY A 222 -9.36 11.17 -7.87
CA GLY A 222 -8.64 11.99 -6.87
C GLY A 222 -7.62 12.94 -7.46
N GLY A 223 -7.64 13.19 -8.77
CA GLY A 223 -6.70 14.05 -9.50
C GLY A 223 -6.62 13.72 -10.96
N MET A 224 -5.67 14.33 -11.64
CA MET A 224 -5.43 14.12 -13.07
C MET A 224 -4.55 12.91 -13.33
N PHE A 225 -4.86 12.16 -14.38
CA PHE A 225 -4.12 11.00 -14.85
C PHE A 225 -3.67 11.20 -16.29
N LEU A 226 -2.54 10.58 -16.64
CA LEU A 226 -2.10 10.40 -18.01
C LEU A 226 -2.51 9.01 -18.48
N ALA A 227 -2.91 8.92 -19.75
CA ALA A 227 -3.27 7.66 -20.40
C ALA A 227 -2.61 7.50 -21.77
N ALA A 228 -2.25 6.25 -22.09
CA ALA A 228 -1.69 5.88 -23.38
C ALA A 228 -2.05 4.44 -23.76
N ASN A 229 -1.97 4.12 -25.04
CA ASN A 229 -2.17 2.76 -25.55
C ASN A 229 -0.94 1.89 -25.23
N PRO A 230 -1.07 0.79 -24.44
CA PRO A 230 0.05 -0.09 -24.09
C PRO A 230 0.59 -0.89 -25.27
N PHE A 231 -0.14 -1.03 -26.35
CA PHE A 231 0.24 -1.78 -27.54
C PHE A 231 0.89 -0.90 -28.62
N ASP A 232 0.90 0.41 -28.42
CA ASP A 232 1.64 1.34 -29.27
C ASP A 232 2.98 1.69 -28.59
N ARG A 233 4.08 1.19 -29.21
CA ARG A 233 5.44 1.39 -28.68
C ARG A 233 5.80 2.86 -28.56
N LYS A 234 5.33 3.70 -29.51
CA LYS A 234 5.62 5.13 -29.47
C LYS A 234 4.84 5.80 -28.34
N ALA A 235 3.55 5.51 -28.20
CA ALA A 235 2.74 6.05 -27.09
C ALA A 235 3.30 5.67 -25.72
N ALA A 236 3.76 4.42 -25.56
CA ALA A 236 4.44 3.97 -24.34
C ALA A 236 5.74 4.74 -24.08
N GLN A 237 6.57 4.95 -25.11
CA GLN A 237 7.82 5.71 -24.98
C GLN A 237 7.55 7.21 -24.72
N ASP A 238 6.56 7.81 -25.36
CA ASP A 238 6.16 9.18 -25.15
C ASP A 238 5.70 9.37 -23.68
N LEU A 239 4.88 8.45 -23.15
CA LEU A 239 4.45 8.48 -21.76
C LEU A 239 5.64 8.34 -20.78
N ARG A 240 6.62 7.47 -21.06
CA ARG A 240 7.85 7.35 -20.27
C ARG A 240 8.67 8.62 -20.26
N THR A 241 8.78 9.29 -21.42
CA THR A 241 9.49 10.55 -21.56
C THR A 241 8.80 11.65 -20.74
N VAL A 242 7.47 11.79 -20.86
CA VAL A 242 6.68 12.77 -20.09
C VAL A 242 6.85 12.57 -18.58
N LYS A 243 6.86 11.33 -18.13
CA LYS A 243 7.00 11.01 -16.70
C LYS A 243 8.44 11.00 -16.21
N ASN A 244 9.43 11.11 -17.09
CA ASN A 244 10.84 10.84 -16.76
C ASN A 244 10.97 9.51 -15.98
N ARG A 245 10.35 8.45 -16.53
CA ARG A 245 10.19 7.15 -15.86
C ARG A 245 10.60 6.02 -16.77
N PRO A 246 11.93 5.79 -16.91
CA PRO A 246 12.47 4.89 -17.94
C PRO A 246 12.11 3.43 -17.72
N THR A 247 11.99 2.98 -16.46
CA THR A 247 11.89 1.57 -16.10
C THR A 247 10.64 1.22 -15.31
N LYS A 248 10.25 2.00 -14.31
CA LYS A 248 9.11 1.69 -13.42
C LYS A 248 7.82 1.44 -14.23
N GLN A 249 7.11 0.36 -13.90
CA GLN A 249 5.87 0.00 -14.58
C GLN A 249 4.78 1.05 -14.43
N PHE A 250 3.91 1.14 -15.42
CA PHE A 250 2.62 1.79 -15.34
C PHE A 250 1.53 0.78 -14.97
N ALA A 251 0.52 1.24 -14.25
CA ALA A 251 -0.68 0.44 -14.08
C ALA A 251 -1.43 0.34 -15.42
N VAL A 252 -2.08 -0.79 -15.64
CA VAL A 252 -2.92 -1.03 -16.82
C VAL A 252 -4.37 -1.14 -16.40
N MET A 253 -5.22 -0.30 -16.95
CA MET A 253 -6.65 -0.32 -16.69
C MET A 253 -7.36 -1.10 -17.81
N PHE A 254 -8.04 -2.18 -17.43
CA PHE A 254 -8.85 -3.02 -18.27
C PHE A 254 -10.33 -2.70 -18.05
N LYS A 255 -11.16 -2.83 -19.10
CA LYS A 255 -12.59 -2.58 -18.96
C LYS A 255 -13.26 -3.58 -18.01
N GLU A 256 -12.88 -4.85 -18.12
CA GLU A 256 -13.49 -5.95 -17.36
C GLU A 256 -12.52 -7.09 -17.04
N LEU A 257 -12.89 -7.91 -16.05
CA LEU A 257 -12.05 -9.01 -15.56
C LEU A 257 -11.74 -10.06 -16.63
N SER A 258 -12.67 -10.35 -17.54
CA SER A 258 -12.48 -11.30 -18.63
C SER A 258 -11.28 -10.93 -19.52
N GLU A 259 -11.05 -9.62 -19.72
CA GLU A 259 -9.88 -9.12 -20.44
C GLU A 259 -8.60 -9.28 -19.63
N VAL A 260 -8.63 -8.99 -18.33
CA VAL A 260 -7.47 -9.20 -17.43
C VAL A 260 -6.98 -10.65 -17.48
N LYS A 261 -7.90 -11.61 -17.42
CA LYS A 261 -7.59 -13.06 -17.44
C LYS A 261 -6.93 -13.54 -18.74
N LYS A 262 -6.94 -12.75 -19.80
CA LYS A 262 -6.16 -13.06 -21.02
C LYS A 262 -4.66 -12.85 -20.83
N TYR A 263 -4.26 -11.91 -19.96
CA TYR A 263 -2.86 -11.48 -19.77
C TYR A 263 -2.27 -11.91 -18.44
N CYS A 264 -3.09 -12.09 -17.42
CA CYS A 264 -2.66 -12.35 -16.04
C CYS A 264 -3.26 -13.64 -15.50
N LEU A 265 -2.53 -14.29 -14.60
CA LEU A 265 -3.07 -15.30 -13.71
C LEU A 265 -3.88 -14.55 -12.63
N VAL A 266 -5.10 -14.99 -12.39
CA VAL A 266 -6.01 -14.33 -11.43
C VAL A 266 -6.70 -15.39 -10.61
N ASN A 267 -6.46 -15.40 -9.31
CA ASN A 267 -7.16 -16.26 -8.36
C ASN A 267 -8.46 -15.60 -7.84
N GLU A 268 -9.23 -16.34 -7.05
CA GLU A 268 -10.53 -15.87 -6.53
C GLU A 268 -10.40 -14.61 -5.65
N THR A 269 -9.36 -14.51 -4.83
CA THR A 269 -9.12 -13.35 -3.96
C THR A 269 -8.75 -12.10 -4.76
N GLU A 270 -7.88 -12.25 -5.76
CA GLU A 270 -7.51 -11.17 -6.68
C GLU A 270 -8.70 -10.70 -7.53
N GLU A 271 -9.56 -11.62 -7.97
CA GLU A 271 -10.80 -11.25 -8.66
C GLU A 271 -11.70 -10.39 -7.80
N LYS A 272 -11.90 -10.76 -6.52
CA LYS A 272 -12.69 -9.99 -5.56
C LYS A 272 -12.06 -8.62 -5.27
N LEU A 273 -10.72 -8.55 -5.16
CA LEU A 273 -10.00 -7.28 -4.98
C LEU A 273 -10.24 -6.33 -6.16
N LEU A 274 -10.07 -6.81 -7.39
CA LEU A 274 -10.30 -6.02 -8.60
C LEU A 274 -11.73 -5.49 -8.69
N LYS A 275 -12.72 -6.27 -8.24
CA LYS A 275 -14.13 -5.91 -8.26
C LYS A 275 -14.61 -5.16 -7.03
N SER A 276 -13.80 -5.09 -5.96
CA SER A 276 -14.19 -4.45 -4.70
C SER A 276 -14.51 -2.97 -4.90
N SER A 277 -15.22 -2.39 -3.95
CA SER A 277 -15.55 -0.95 -3.98
C SER A 277 -14.32 -0.06 -3.89
N ALA A 278 -13.19 -0.55 -3.36
CA ALA A 278 -11.93 0.17 -3.35
C ALA A 278 -11.31 0.32 -4.75
N ARG A 279 -11.50 -0.67 -5.64
CA ARG A 279 -10.91 -0.69 -7.00
C ARG A 279 -9.41 -0.37 -6.99
N PRO A 280 -8.58 -1.07 -6.20
CA PRO A 280 -7.15 -0.79 -6.14
C PRO A 280 -6.43 -1.23 -7.42
N VAL A 281 -5.20 -0.76 -7.58
CA VAL A 281 -4.23 -1.41 -8.47
C VAL A 281 -3.80 -2.72 -7.81
N VAL A 282 -4.11 -3.86 -8.40
CA VAL A 282 -3.70 -5.19 -7.92
C VAL A 282 -2.47 -5.63 -8.70
N LEU A 283 -1.41 -6.01 -7.99
CA LEU A 283 -0.21 -6.57 -8.60
C LEU A 283 -0.45 -8.05 -8.90
N LEU A 284 -0.63 -8.37 -10.18
CA LEU A 284 -0.95 -9.69 -10.68
C LEU A 284 0.24 -10.34 -11.39
N GLU A 285 0.34 -11.64 -11.27
CA GLU A 285 1.32 -12.42 -12.00
C GLU A 285 0.95 -12.50 -13.49
N ARG A 286 1.90 -12.13 -14.35
CA ARG A 286 1.74 -12.15 -15.80
C ARG A 286 1.79 -13.59 -16.34
N LYS A 287 0.93 -13.91 -17.28
CA LYS A 287 1.05 -15.13 -18.08
C LYS A 287 2.32 -15.10 -18.95
N THR A 288 2.89 -16.26 -19.19
CA THR A 288 3.94 -16.41 -20.20
C THR A 288 3.37 -16.21 -21.61
N LEU A 289 4.22 -15.92 -22.59
CA LEU A 289 3.77 -15.74 -23.98
C LEU A 289 3.10 -17.01 -24.57
N SER A 290 3.49 -18.19 -24.08
CA SER A 290 2.89 -19.47 -24.47
C SER A 290 1.51 -19.71 -23.87
N GLU A 291 1.22 -19.10 -22.72
CA GLU A 291 -0.09 -19.18 -22.03
C GLU A 291 -1.09 -18.16 -22.57
N MET A 292 -0.63 -17.21 -23.40
CA MET A 292 -1.47 -16.19 -24.06
C MET A 292 -1.90 -16.68 -25.45
N GLU A 293 -2.81 -17.66 -25.53
CA GLU A 293 -3.12 -18.46 -26.72
C GLU A 293 -3.60 -17.67 -27.95
N ASP A 294 -4.27 -16.53 -27.81
CA ASP A 294 -4.89 -15.78 -28.91
C ASP A 294 -4.26 -14.42 -29.23
N ILE A 295 -3.17 -14.09 -28.58
CA ILE A 295 -2.62 -12.73 -28.62
C ILE A 295 -1.29 -12.74 -29.35
N LYS A 296 -1.25 -12.23 -30.58
CA LYS A 296 0.01 -12.07 -31.34
C LYS A 296 0.87 -11.00 -30.71
N PRO A 297 2.04 -11.35 -30.15
CA PRO A 297 2.86 -10.46 -29.32
C PRO A 297 3.69 -9.48 -30.15
N ARG A 298 3.08 -8.66 -31.00
CA ARG A 298 3.87 -7.77 -31.87
C ARG A 298 4.42 -6.51 -31.22
N ASN A 299 3.89 -6.09 -30.02
CA ASN A 299 4.31 -4.81 -29.40
C ASN A 299 4.16 -4.79 -27.87
N TYR A 300 4.58 -5.85 -27.15
CA TYR A 300 4.26 -6.04 -25.71
C TYR A 300 5.31 -5.54 -24.72
N THR A 301 6.12 -4.56 -25.04
CA THR A 301 7.22 -4.12 -24.15
C THR A 301 6.77 -3.78 -22.72
N GLU A 302 5.54 -3.28 -22.55
CA GLU A 302 5.03 -2.93 -21.21
C GLU A 302 4.48 -4.14 -20.44
N PHE A 303 3.92 -5.13 -21.14
CA PHE A 303 3.41 -6.36 -20.52
C PHE A 303 4.49 -7.44 -20.34
N THR A 304 5.63 -7.32 -20.99
CA THR A 304 6.65 -8.38 -21.00
C THR A 304 7.88 -8.07 -20.18
N ARG A 305 7.98 -6.86 -19.64
CA ARG A 305 9.19 -6.38 -18.97
C ARG A 305 9.40 -7.04 -17.60
N TYR A 306 8.31 -7.34 -16.88
CA TYR A 306 8.34 -7.89 -15.53
C TYR A 306 7.34 -9.04 -15.41
N ASN A 307 7.54 -9.91 -14.41
CA ASN A 307 6.60 -11.01 -14.13
C ASN A 307 5.30 -10.53 -13.45
N MET A 308 5.33 -9.39 -12.79
CA MET A 308 4.16 -8.80 -12.14
C MET A 308 3.67 -7.57 -12.92
N ILE A 309 2.36 -7.39 -13.02
CA ILE A 309 1.72 -6.23 -13.65
C ILE A 309 0.72 -5.61 -12.68
N GLY A 310 0.76 -4.29 -12.53
CA GLY A 310 -0.27 -3.55 -11.82
C GLY A 310 -1.53 -3.42 -12.68
N VAL A 311 -2.63 -4.00 -12.23
CA VAL A 311 -3.91 -4.03 -12.95
C VAL A 311 -5.00 -3.36 -12.15
N ARG A 312 -5.82 -2.55 -12.81
CA ARG A 312 -7.01 -1.92 -12.23
C ARG A 312 -8.22 -2.05 -13.15
N LEU A 313 -9.41 -2.09 -12.58
CA LEU A 313 -10.68 -1.88 -13.29
C LEU A 313 -11.12 -0.41 -13.17
N PRO A 314 -12.07 0.08 -14.01
CA PRO A 314 -12.55 1.46 -13.96
C PRO A 314 -13.09 1.84 -12.58
N VAL A 315 -12.74 3.03 -12.12
CA VAL A 315 -13.18 3.58 -10.83
C VAL A 315 -14.36 4.54 -11.02
N THR A 316 -14.43 5.21 -12.16
CA THR A 316 -15.48 6.19 -12.49
C THR A 316 -16.27 5.78 -13.73
N GLY A 317 -17.46 6.34 -13.88
CA GLY A 317 -18.24 6.17 -15.12
C GLY A 317 -17.51 6.74 -16.35
N THR A 318 -16.72 7.81 -16.17
CA THR A 318 -15.86 8.38 -17.22
C THR A 318 -14.85 7.36 -17.74
N GLU A 319 -14.13 6.69 -16.84
CA GLU A 319 -13.14 5.66 -17.20
C GLU A 319 -13.80 4.44 -17.87
N TYR A 320 -14.96 4.01 -17.32
CA TYR A 320 -15.71 2.90 -17.91
C TYR A 320 -16.15 3.22 -19.34
N LEU A 321 -16.72 4.40 -19.57
CA LEU A 321 -17.18 4.83 -20.89
C LEU A 321 -16.03 5.07 -21.86
N LEU A 322 -14.88 5.57 -21.38
CA LEU A 322 -13.68 5.72 -22.22
C LEU A 322 -13.20 4.34 -22.72
N LEU A 323 -13.14 3.34 -21.84
CA LEU A 323 -12.75 1.98 -22.22
C LEU A 323 -13.82 1.27 -23.07
N ASP A 324 -15.10 1.64 -22.93
CA ASP A 324 -16.18 1.14 -23.77
C ASP A 324 -16.04 1.55 -25.25
N GLU A 325 -15.44 2.73 -25.48
CA GLU A 325 -15.12 3.21 -26.84
C GLU A 325 -13.82 2.62 -27.41
N LEU A 326 -13.02 1.90 -26.58
CA LEU A 326 -11.75 1.29 -26.97
C LEU A 326 -11.89 -0.24 -27.08
N ASN A 327 -11.04 -0.85 -27.91
CA ASN A 327 -10.90 -2.31 -28.02
C ASN A 327 -9.58 -2.81 -27.41
N PHE A 328 -8.96 -2.02 -26.54
CA PHE A 328 -7.71 -2.32 -25.85
C PHE A 328 -7.70 -1.66 -24.45
N PRO A 329 -6.96 -2.21 -23.49
CA PRO A 329 -6.75 -1.57 -22.19
C PRO A 329 -5.86 -0.32 -22.33
N ILE A 330 -5.79 0.52 -21.30
CA ILE A 330 -4.93 1.71 -21.30
C ILE A 330 -3.90 1.67 -20.18
N MET A 331 -2.67 2.09 -20.47
CA MET A 331 -1.71 2.44 -19.42
C MET A 331 -2.15 3.72 -18.75
N ILE A 332 -2.05 3.76 -17.43
CA ILE A 332 -2.40 4.93 -16.62
C ILE A 332 -1.31 5.27 -15.61
N THR A 333 -1.18 6.55 -15.32
CA THR A 333 -0.34 7.08 -14.24
C THR A 333 -0.84 8.45 -13.81
N SER A 334 -0.55 8.88 -12.57
CA SER A 334 -0.87 10.25 -12.11
C SER A 334 -0.23 11.30 -13.02
N ALA A 335 -0.95 12.37 -13.31
CA ALA A 335 -0.41 13.52 -14.07
C ALA A 335 0.37 14.42 -13.10
N ASN A 336 1.69 14.25 -13.07
CA ASN A 336 2.67 14.99 -12.29
C ASN A 336 4.07 14.70 -12.82
N LYS A 337 5.05 15.53 -12.49
CA LYS A 337 6.46 15.15 -12.63
C LYS A 337 6.78 14.02 -11.63
N ASN A 338 7.82 13.24 -11.90
CA ASN A 338 8.20 12.16 -10.98
C ASN A 338 8.60 12.76 -9.61
N GLY A 339 7.96 12.27 -8.54
CA GLY A 339 8.16 12.76 -7.18
C GLY A 339 7.24 13.90 -6.74
N ASP A 340 6.51 14.55 -7.65
CA ASP A 340 5.49 15.55 -7.30
C ASP A 340 4.18 14.87 -6.87
N PRO A 341 3.31 15.55 -6.11
CA PRO A 341 1.95 15.08 -5.84
C PRO A 341 1.09 15.14 -7.10
N ILE A 342 0.02 14.33 -7.14
CA ILE A 342 -0.94 14.33 -8.24
C ILE A 342 -1.59 15.71 -8.41
N ILE A 343 -1.69 16.18 -9.64
CA ILE A 343 -2.28 17.49 -9.97
C ILE A 343 -3.81 17.41 -9.82
N THR A 344 -4.40 18.41 -9.15
CA THR A 344 -5.86 18.57 -8.99
C THR A 344 -6.36 19.90 -9.56
N ASP A 345 -5.48 20.78 -9.98
CA ASP A 345 -5.75 22.13 -10.51
C ASP A 345 -5.64 22.14 -12.03
N GLU A 346 -6.71 22.55 -12.72
CA GLU A 346 -6.78 22.65 -14.18
C GLU A 346 -5.68 23.53 -14.76
N HIS A 347 -5.36 24.68 -14.13
CA HIS A 347 -4.31 25.57 -14.61
C HIS A 347 -2.94 24.90 -14.63
N LYS A 348 -2.61 24.14 -13.58
CA LYS A 348 -1.34 23.39 -13.52
C LYS A 348 -1.26 22.28 -14.58
N VAL A 349 -2.41 21.67 -14.95
CA VAL A 349 -2.42 20.70 -16.06
C VAL A 349 -2.16 21.39 -17.38
N ILE A 350 -2.75 22.58 -17.60
CA ILE A 350 -2.51 23.36 -18.83
C ILE A 350 -1.03 23.78 -18.91
N GLU A 351 -0.43 24.25 -17.80
CA GLU A 351 1.02 24.54 -17.72
C GLU A 351 1.85 23.29 -18.07
N MET A 352 1.48 22.12 -17.52
CA MET A 352 2.15 20.86 -17.84
C MET A 352 2.06 20.51 -19.33
N LEU A 353 0.92 20.74 -19.99
CA LEU A 353 0.76 20.52 -21.43
C LEU A 353 1.63 21.48 -22.26
N ASP A 354 1.77 22.71 -21.81
CA ASP A 354 2.63 23.72 -22.48
C ASP A 354 4.12 23.34 -22.38
N GLU A 355 4.54 22.76 -21.23
CA GLU A 355 5.89 22.27 -21.02
C GLU A 355 6.16 20.91 -21.72
N GLN A 356 5.12 20.08 -21.92
CA GLN A 356 5.23 18.70 -22.39
C GLN A 356 4.39 18.47 -23.67
N PRO A 357 4.90 18.86 -24.85
CA PRO A 357 4.13 18.77 -26.10
C PRO A 357 3.78 17.35 -26.53
N LEU A 358 4.34 16.33 -25.88
CA LEU A 358 3.97 14.92 -26.08
C LEU A 358 2.58 14.58 -25.52
N ILE A 359 2.07 15.38 -24.56
CA ILE A 359 0.68 15.26 -24.10
C ILE A 359 -0.20 16.05 -25.08
N THR A 360 -1.02 15.35 -25.84
CA THR A 360 -1.77 15.95 -26.95
C THR A 360 -2.94 16.79 -26.49
N GLU A 361 -3.68 16.35 -25.46
CA GLU A 361 -4.89 17.01 -24.98
C GLU A 361 -5.14 16.68 -23.51
N ALA A 362 -5.87 17.55 -22.80
CA ALA A 362 -6.39 17.30 -21.47
C ALA A 362 -7.92 17.42 -21.44
N PHE A 363 -8.54 16.49 -20.71
CA PHE A 363 -9.98 16.40 -20.51
C PHE A 363 -10.28 16.61 -19.04
N PHE A 364 -11.13 17.58 -18.74
CA PHE A 364 -11.51 18.00 -17.40
C PHE A 364 -12.98 17.73 -17.14
N ASP A 365 -13.34 17.62 -15.88
CA ASP A 365 -14.70 17.76 -15.41
C ASP A 365 -14.82 18.93 -14.44
N ASP A 366 -16.07 19.37 -14.16
CA ASP A 366 -16.31 20.51 -13.28
C ASP A 366 -16.22 20.15 -11.79
N ILE A 367 -15.86 18.90 -11.45
CA ILE A 367 -15.75 18.43 -10.07
C ILE A 367 -14.45 18.94 -9.46
N LYS A 368 -14.57 19.87 -8.51
CA LYS A 368 -13.41 20.35 -7.77
C LYS A 368 -12.94 19.31 -6.76
N ILE A 369 -11.70 18.87 -6.88
CA ILE A 369 -11.06 17.98 -5.93
C ILE A 369 -10.50 18.81 -4.77
N THR A 370 -10.86 18.45 -3.55
CA THR A 370 -10.45 19.13 -2.32
C THR A 370 -9.26 18.46 -1.64
N THR A 371 -9.09 17.16 -1.89
CA THR A 371 -7.96 16.38 -1.36
C THR A 371 -7.38 15.54 -2.48
N PRO A 372 -6.10 15.70 -2.84
CA PRO A 372 -5.45 14.86 -3.84
C PRO A 372 -5.31 13.43 -3.31
N VAL A 373 -5.73 12.45 -4.13
CA VAL A 373 -5.69 11.04 -3.75
C VAL A 373 -5.28 10.19 -4.95
N GLU A 374 -4.14 9.49 -4.83
CA GLU A 374 -3.71 8.51 -5.82
C GLU A 374 -4.44 7.17 -5.69
N ASP A 375 -4.20 6.24 -6.61
CA ASP A 375 -4.71 4.87 -6.49
C ASP A 375 -3.93 4.08 -5.43
N SER A 376 -4.63 3.28 -4.64
CA SER A 376 -4.01 2.28 -3.78
C SER A 376 -3.39 1.16 -4.59
N ALA A 377 -2.35 0.53 -4.03
CA ALA A 377 -1.72 -0.65 -4.61
C ALA A 377 -1.77 -1.81 -3.60
N VAL A 378 -2.19 -2.99 -4.08
CA VAL A 378 -2.38 -4.20 -3.26
C VAL A 378 -1.75 -5.40 -3.96
N ARG A 379 -1.16 -6.30 -3.19
CA ARG A 379 -0.75 -7.64 -3.67
C ARG A 379 -1.13 -8.72 -2.66
N LEU A 380 -1.09 -9.98 -3.05
CA LEU A 380 -1.24 -11.09 -2.12
C LEU A 380 0.13 -11.52 -1.58
N ILE A 381 0.23 -11.62 -0.26
CA ILE A 381 1.33 -12.27 0.47
C ILE A 381 0.72 -13.41 1.27
N ASP A 382 1.21 -14.62 1.10
CA ASP A 382 0.65 -15.84 1.71
C ASP A 382 -0.87 -15.98 1.49
N GLY A 383 -1.34 -15.55 0.31
CA GLY A 383 -2.76 -15.54 -0.06
C GLY A 383 -3.59 -14.41 0.57
N VAL A 384 -3.03 -13.61 1.47
CA VAL A 384 -3.71 -12.51 2.17
C VAL A 384 -3.52 -11.20 1.40
N PRO A 385 -4.60 -10.43 1.14
CA PRO A 385 -4.48 -9.10 0.57
C PRO A 385 -3.65 -8.17 1.47
N THR A 386 -2.62 -7.57 0.91
CA THR A 386 -1.66 -6.73 1.63
C THR A 386 -1.49 -5.40 0.91
N ILE A 387 -1.70 -4.32 1.62
CA ILE A 387 -1.61 -2.97 1.07
C ILE A 387 -0.13 -2.59 0.90
N LYS A 388 0.28 -2.29 -0.33
CA LYS A 388 1.61 -1.73 -0.65
C LYS A 388 1.63 -0.19 -0.67
N ARG A 389 0.50 0.42 -0.95
CA ARG A 389 0.26 1.87 -0.88
C ARG A 389 -1.20 2.09 -0.51
N ARG A 390 -1.43 2.85 0.56
CA ARG A 390 -2.76 3.14 1.08
C ARG A 390 -3.21 4.53 0.64
N ALA A 391 -4.16 4.58 -0.28
CA ALA A 391 -4.70 5.83 -0.83
C ALA A 391 -6.19 5.65 -1.19
N GLY A 392 -6.60 5.93 -2.41
CA GLY A 392 -7.98 5.84 -2.86
C GLY A 392 -8.61 4.47 -2.60
N GLY A 393 -9.81 4.46 -2.06
CA GLY A 393 -10.56 3.26 -1.68
C GLY A 393 -10.30 2.75 -0.26
N TYR A 394 -9.24 3.25 0.42
CA TYR A 394 -8.91 2.86 1.80
C TYR A 394 -8.69 4.06 2.74
N ALA A 395 -7.96 5.10 2.27
CA ALA A 395 -7.73 6.29 3.10
C ALA A 395 -8.92 7.25 3.00
N PRO A 396 -9.28 7.95 4.08
CA PRO A 396 -8.73 7.92 5.44
C PRO A 396 -9.60 7.09 6.42
N GLU A 397 -10.20 5.98 5.96
CA GLU A 397 -11.00 5.15 6.86
C GLU A 397 -10.19 4.78 8.11
N PRO A 398 -10.76 4.91 9.33
CA PRO A 398 -10.02 4.71 10.56
C PRO A 398 -9.61 3.26 10.75
N ILE A 399 -8.43 3.08 11.35
CA ILE A 399 -7.94 1.80 11.87
C ILE A 399 -8.21 1.79 13.36
N CYS A 400 -8.90 0.76 13.85
CA CYS A 400 -9.16 0.61 15.27
C CYS A 400 -7.95 -0.06 15.94
N ILE A 401 -7.30 0.65 16.87
CA ILE A 401 -6.17 0.14 17.65
C ILE A 401 -6.60 -0.02 19.11
N ASN A 402 -6.68 -1.25 19.57
CA ASN A 402 -7.10 -1.55 20.93
C ASN A 402 -6.15 -0.93 21.97
N GLY A 403 -6.74 -0.26 22.95
CA GLY A 403 -5.97 0.38 24.02
C GLY A 403 -5.09 1.54 23.53
N CYS A 404 -5.40 2.17 22.41
CA CYS A 404 -4.84 3.46 22.06
C CYS A 404 -5.61 4.57 22.79
N GLU A 405 -4.90 5.53 23.37
CA GLU A 405 -5.46 6.66 24.11
C GLU A 405 -4.83 7.97 23.66
N GLY A 406 -5.58 9.07 23.83
CA GLY A 406 -5.12 10.44 23.58
C GLY A 406 -5.36 10.92 22.14
N MET A 407 -5.23 12.24 21.96
CA MET A 407 -5.19 12.89 20.66
C MET A 407 -3.73 13.07 20.26
N ILE A 408 -3.24 12.16 19.41
CA ILE A 408 -1.84 12.08 19.01
C ILE A 408 -1.70 12.44 17.54
N PHE A 409 -0.70 13.24 17.18
CA PHE A 409 -0.22 13.41 15.83
C PHE A 409 1.12 12.69 15.66
N ALA A 410 1.21 11.73 14.74
CA ALA A 410 2.44 11.04 14.35
C ALA A 410 2.85 11.46 12.94
N ALA A 411 4.05 12.02 12.81
CA ALA A 411 4.50 12.66 11.58
C ALA A 411 4.93 11.68 10.48
N GLY A 412 5.20 10.41 10.81
CA GLY A 412 5.66 9.41 9.86
C GLY A 412 7.10 9.61 9.41
N ALA A 413 7.40 9.25 8.16
CA ALA A 413 8.74 9.21 7.58
C ALA A 413 8.96 10.26 6.50
N GLN A 414 10.22 10.40 6.05
CA GLN A 414 10.65 11.30 4.99
C GLN A 414 10.23 10.82 3.59
N ARG A 415 10.33 9.50 3.33
CA ARG A 415 9.97 8.86 2.07
C ARG A 415 8.66 8.10 2.23
N SER A 416 7.96 7.87 1.13
CA SER A 416 6.65 7.19 1.17
C SER A 416 5.75 7.72 2.29
N SER A 417 5.74 9.06 2.48
CA SER A 417 5.18 9.66 3.68
C SER A 417 3.67 9.50 3.79
N ALA A 418 3.23 9.22 5.00
CA ALA A 418 1.88 9.36 5.50
C ALA A 418 1.98 9.75 6.98
N PHE A 419 0.97 10.44 7.49
CA PHE A 419 0.87 10.76 8.91
C PHE A 419 -0.32 10.06 9.54
N ALA A 420 -0.34 9.99 10.86
CA ALA A 420 -1.45 9.46 11.62
C ALA A 420 -1.98 10.47 12.64
N LEU A 421 -3.31 10.50 12.78
CA LEU A 421 -4.02 11.23 13.82
C LEU A 421 -4.84 10.26 14.65
N SER A 422 -4.86 10.38 15.97
CA SER A 422 -5.73 9.56 16.80
C SER A 422 -6.75 10.38 17.60
N ASN A 423 -7.88 9.75 17.83
CA ASN A 423 -8.87 10.14 18.83
C ASN A 423 -9.21 8.89 19.65
N GLY A 424 -8.44 8.64 20.70
CA GLY A 424 -8.50 7.36 21.40
C GLY A 424 -8.15 6.19 20.49
N SER A 425 -8.97 5.14 20.49
CA SER A 425 -8.74 3.92 19.71
C SER A 425 -8.91 4.07 18.20
N ASN A 426 -9.41 5.21 17.72
CA ASN A 426 -9.58 5.47 16.30
C ASN A 426 -8.35 6.18 15.75
N VAL A 427 -7.61 5.51 14.87
CA VAL A 427 -6.43 6.03 14.20
C VAL A 427 -6.73 6.29 12.72
N TYR A 428 -6.56 7.52 12.31
CA TYR A 428 -6.80 7.99 10.94
C TYR A 428 -5.44 8.18 10.26
N MET A 429 -5.10 7.25 9.38
CA MET A 429 -3.93 7.40 8.51
C MET A 429 -4.29 8.29 7.33
N SER A 430 -3.44 9.27 7.02
CA SER A 430 -3.57 10.00 5.75
C SER A 430 -3.46 9.05 4.56
N GLN A 431 -3.84 9.52 3.37
CA GLN A 431 -3.43 8.86 2.15
C GLN A 431 -1.90 8.95 1.99
N TYR A 432 -1.34 8.05 1.17
CA TYR A 432 0.03 8.18 0.67
C TYR A 432 0.25 9.58 0.07
N LEU A 433 1.28 10.29 0.52
CA LEU A 433 1.59 11.67 0.14
C LEU A 433 2.83 11.80 -0.74
N GLY A 434 3.73 10.79 -0.71
CA GLY A 434 4.98 10.82 -1.47
C GLY A 434 6.19 11.18 -0.64
N SER A 435 7.23 11.76 -1.26
CA SER A 435 8.49 12.09 -0.58
C SER A 435 8.51 13.56 -0.11
N LEU A 436 8.81 13.77 1.17
CA LEU A 436 8.95 15.10 1.77
C LEU A 436 10.26 15.82 1.39
N HIS A 437 11.13 15.21 0.57
CA HIS A 437 12.21 15.96 -0.10
C HIS A 437 11.66 16.99 -1.10
N ASN A 438 10.43 16.81 -1.58
CA ASN A 438 9.77 17.68 -2.54
C ASN A 438 8.92 18.72 -1.82
N GLU A 439 9.15 20.00 -2.11
CA GLU A 439 8.44 21.14 -1.50
C GLU A 439 6.93 21.12 -1.78
N LEU A 440 6.50 20.68 -2.98
CA LEU A 440 5.09 20.55 -3.30
C LEU A 440 4.43 19.46 -2.46
N THR A 441 5.13 18.37 -2.20
CA THR A 441 4.67 17.30 -1.30
C THR A 441 4.56 17.79 0.14
N GLN A 442 5.53 18.58 0.62
CA GLN A 442 5.46 19.21 1.95
C GLN A 442 4.21 20.10 2.07
N LYS A 443 3.92 20.90 1.05
CA LYS A 443 2.73 21.75 1.03
C LYS A 443 1.45 20.91 1.09
N VAL A 444 1.33 19.87 0.26
CA VAL A 444 0.17 18.97 0.27
C VAL A 444 0.03 18.23 1.59
N TYR A 445 1.15 17.83 2.21
CA TYR A 445 1.17 17.22 3.54
C TYR A 445 0.55 18.14 4.60
N LEU A 446 1.01 19.40 4.67
CA LEU A 446 0.51 20.38 5.63
C LEU A 446 -0.96 20.75 5.39
N GLU A 447 -1.37 20.91 4.12
CA GLU A 447 -2.77 21.15 3.75
C GLU A 447 -3.66 19.96 4.14
N THR A 448 -3.18 18.72 3.93
CA THR A 448 -3.91 17.50 4.31
C THR A 448 -3.99 17.36 5.83
N LEU A 449 -2.91 17.63 6.56
CA LEU A 449 -2.88 17.61 8.02
C LEU A 449 -3.89 18.59 8.61
N SER A 450 -3.82 19.86 8.20
CA SER A 450 -4.73 20.92 8.64
C SER A 450 -6.19 20.54 8.36
N ARG A 451 -6.44 20.01 7.15
CA ARG A 451 -7.77 19.60 6.70
C ARG A 451 -8.33 18.41 7.50
N LEU A 452 -7.57 17.33 7.65
CA LEU A 452 -8.01 16.16 8.41
C LEU A 452 -8.20 16.50 9.90
N SER A 453 -7.28 17.25 10.51
CA SER A 453 -7.43 17.72 11.90
C SER A 453 -8.72 18.52 12.08
N SER A 454 -9.01 19.43 11.15
CA SER A 454 -10.25 20.21 11.17
C SER A 454 -11.51 19.35 10.97
N LEU A 455 -11.50 18.45 9.97
CA LEU A 455 -12.65 17.56 9.71
C LEU A 455 -12.92 16.61 10.86
N LEU A 456 -11.87 16.08 11.51
CA LEU A 456 -11.99 15.13 12.62
C LEU A 456 -12.14 15.83 13.98
N ASN A 457 -12.00 17.16 14.02
CA ASN A 457 -11.93 17.95 15.23
C ASN A 457 -10.87 17.42 16.21
N ILE A 458 -9.68 17.12 15.70
CA ILE A 458 -8.53 16.63 16.45
C ILE A 458 -7.54 17.79 16.63
N SER A 459 -7.26 18.14 17.89
CA SER A 459 -6.15 19.01 18.29
C SER A 459 -5.14 18.15 19.05
N PRO A 460 -3.93 17.95 18.54
CA PRO A 460 -2.96 17.08 19.18
C PRO A 460 -2.65 17.50 20.62
N GLU A 461 -2.65 16.55 21.56
CA GLU A 461 -2.18 16.70 22.93
C GLU A 461 -0.70 16.35 23.07
N ILE A 462 -0.17 15.61 22.10
CA ILE A 462 1.23 15.23 21.97
C ILE A 462 1.53 14.98 20.48
N VAL A 463 2.77 15.26 20.09
CA VAL A 463 3.30 15.01 18.75
C VAL A 463 4.40 13.97 18.85
N VAL A 464 4.44 13.05 17.88
CA VAL A 464 5.49 12.03 17.80
C VAL A 464 6.13 12.01 16.41
N CYS A 465 7.46 11.82 16.37
CA CYS A 465 8.23 11.77 15.13
C CYS A 465 9.39 10.77 15.22
N ASP A 466 10.10 10.63 14.11
CA ASP A 466 11.32 9.83 14.00
C ASP A 466 12.44 10.36 14.90
N LEU A 467 13.37 9.48 15.27
CA LEU A 467 14.58 9.83 16.02
C LEU A 467 15.54 10.71 15.19
N HIS A 468 15.50 10.58 13.84
CA HIS A 468 16.39 11.33 12.94
C HIS A 468 16.13 12.85 13.08
N PRO A 469 17.18 13.65 13.44
CA PRO A 469 16.99 15.05 13.83
C PRO A 469 16.62 15.98 12.66
N ASP A 470 17.05 15.67 11.43
CA ASP A 470 17.13 16.61 10.31
C ASP A 470 16.15 16.33 9.17
N ILE A 471 15.36 15.23 9.24
CA ILE A 471 14.37 14.96 8.20
C ILE A 471 13.18 15.92 8.29
N THR A 472 12.57 16.22 7.14
CA THR A 472 11.45 17.17 7.03
C THR A 472 10.26 16.78 7.91
N ALA A 473 9.95 15.46 8.01
CA ALA A 473 8.89 14.97 8.89
C ALA A 473 9.13 15.38 10.37
N THR A 474 10.37 15.25 10.83
CA THR A 474 10.76 15.69 12.19
C THR A 474 10.66 17.21 12.37
N GLN A 475 11.01 18.00 11.34
CA GLN A 475 10.87 19.46 11.39
C GLN A 475 9.39 19.89 11.44
N ILE A 476 8.54 19.23 10.63
CA ILE A 476 7.08 19.47 10.68
C ILE A 476 6.53 19.14 12.07
N ALA A 477 6.96 18.01 12.65
CA ALA A 477 6.54 17.61 13.99
C ALA A 477 6.96 18.63 15.08
N LYS A 478 8.22 19.11 15.04
CA LYS A 478 8.73 20.15 15.93
C LYS A 478 7.89 21.43 15.84
N ASN A 479 7.68 21.92 14.61
CA ASN A 479 6.88 23.13 14.38
C ASN A 479 5.43 22.96 14.87
N THR A 480 4.83 21.79 14.63
CA THR A 480 3.47 21.50 15.10
C THR A 480 3.40 21.44 16.63
N ALA A 481 4.38 20.81 17.29
CA ALA A 481 4.43 20.74 18.75
C ALA A 481 4.59 22.14 19.37
N GLU A 482 5.41 23.00 18.79
CA GLU A 482 5.58 24.41 19.20
C GLU A 482 4.28 25.21 18.98
N GLU A 483 3.61 25.06 17.81
CA GLU A 483 2.36 25.75 17.50
C GLU A 483 1.25 25.42 18.49
N PHE A 484 1.09 24.14 18.85
CA PHE A 484 0.08 23.69 19.81
C PHE A 484 0.53 23.79 21.27
N GLY A 485 1.82 24.06 21.54
CA GLY A 485 2.38 24.13 22.90
C GLY A 485 2.35 22.78 23.62
N VAL A 486 2.57 21.68 22.89
CA VAL A 486 2.51 20.30 23.38
C VAL A 486 3.87 19.60 23.34
N GLU A 487 3.99 18.47 24.04
CA GLU A 487 5.21 17.68 24.07
C GLU A 487 5.51 17.04 22.71
N LEU A 488 6.80 16.97 22.35
CA LEU A 488 7.33 16.22 21.22
C LEU A 488 8.04 14.96 21.71
N MET A 489 7.58 13.79 21.28
CA MET A 489 8.23 12.51 21.52
C MET A 489 8.96 12.03 20.28
N GLN A 490 10.18 11.50 20.44
CA GLN A 490 10.94 10.86 19.36
C GLN A 490 10.96 9.35 19.54
N VAL A 491 10.86 8.62 18.42
CA VAL A 491 10.79 7.15 18.35
C VAL A 491 11.80 6.64 17.33
N GLN A 492 12.52 5.58 17.69
CA GLN A 492 13.47 4.93 16.81
C GLN A 492 12.73 4.27 15.62
N HIS A 493 13.27 4.41 14.43
CA HIS A 493 12.66 4.03 13.14
C HIS A 493 12.24 2.56 13.07
N GLN A 494 13.17 1.62 13.28
CA GLN A 494 12.89 0.18 13.20
C GLN A 494 11.97 -0.30 14.32
N HIS A 495 12.03 0.34 15.50
CA HIS A 495 11.06 0.09 16.55
C HIS A 495 9.65 0.49 16.10
N ALA A 496 9.50 1.64 15.44
CA ALA A 496 8.19 2.06 14.92
C ALA A 496 7.66 1.09 13.85
N HIS A 497 8.50 0.59 12.93
CA HIS A 497 8.10 -0.44 11.97
C HIS A 497 7.52 -1.69 12.66
N ALA A 498 8.24 -2.26 13.61
CA ALA A 498 7.80 -3.45 14.34
C ALA A 498 6.53 -3.17 15.17
N ALA A 499 6.49 -2.03 15.85
CA ALA A 499 5.34 -1.61 16.67
C ALA A 499 4.06 -1.37 15.85
N GLY A 500 4.19 -0.97 14.59
CA GLY A 500 3.07 -0.85 13.66
C GLY A 500 2.35 -2.19 13.44
N VAL A 501 3.10 -3.29 13.28
CA VAL A 501 2.54 -4.65 13.18
C VAL A 501 1.93 -5.11 14.50
N VAL A 502 2.63 -4.84 15.63
CA VAL A 502 2.10 -5.15 16.97
C VAL A 502 0.76 -4.46 17.21
N ALA A 503 0.66 -3.19 16.84
CA ALA A 503 -0.57 -2.40 16.95
C ALA A 503 -1.70 -2.98 16.08
N GLU A 504 -1.39 -3.23 14.83
CA GLU A 504 -2.34 -3.72 13.84
C GLU A 504 -2.95 -5.07 14.26
N HIS A 505 -2.14 -5.98 14.82
CA HIS A 505 -2.55 -7.33 15.23
C HIS A 505 -2.95 -7.48 16.71
N ASP A 506 -2.98 -6.38 17.49
CA ASP A 506 -3.26 -6.39 18.94
C ASP A 506 -2.40 -7.45 19.68
N LEU A 507 -1.09 -7.50 19.37
CA LEU A 507 -0.18 -8.45 20.00
C LEU A 507 0.12 -8.02 21.42
N ARG A 508 0.31 -8.99 22.32
CA ARG A 508 0.58 -8.75 23.74
C ARG A 508 1.76 -9.61 24.21
N GLY A 509 2.47 -9.10 25.19
CA GLY A 509 3.69 -9.72 25.71
C GLY A 509 4.88 -9.39 24.84
N ASP A 510 5.91 -10.21 24.95
CA ASP A 510 7.13 -10.04 24.17
C ASP A 510 6.92 -10.46 22.72
N VAL A 511 7.53 -9.72 21.79
CA VAL A 511 7.43 -9.95 20.36
C VAL A 511 8.80 -9.83 19.72
N ILE A 512 9.17 -10.78 18.89
CA ILE A 512 10.39 -10.72 18.07
C ILE A 512 10.08 -9.84 16.85
N GLY A 513 10.77 -8.71 16.74
CA GLY A 513 10.71 -7.83 15.56
C GLY A 513 11.82 -8.15 14.58
N VAL A 514 11.49 -8.57 13.38
CA VAL A 514 12.41 -8.65 12.24
C VAL A 514 12.12 -7.47 11.34
N VAL A 515 13.04 -6.50 11.30
CA VAL A 515 12.84 -5.27 10.52
C VAL A 515 13.92 -5.17 9.47
N PHE A 516 13.53 -5.43 8.21
CA PHE A 516 14.41 -5.33 7.05
C PHE A 516 14.00 -4.15 6.18
N ASP A 517 14.87 -3.15 6.18
CA ASP A 517 14.56 -1.84 5.61
C ASP A 517 15.76 -1.26 4.85
N ASN A 518 15.53 -0.15 4.15
CA ASN A 518 16.59 0.55 3.43
C ASN A 518 17.45 1.36 4.38
N THR A 519 16.86 2.25 5.18
CA THR A 519 17.61 3.15 6.05
C THR A 519 16.75 3.64 7.21
N GLY A 520 17.24 3.47 8.42
CA GLY A 520 16.71 4.12 9.61
C GLY A 520 17.87 4.66 10.46
N TYR A 521 17.62 5.72 11.20
CA TYR A 521 18.61 6.33 12.09
C TYR A 521 18.78 5.47 13.34
N GLY A 522 19.98 4.92 13.52
CA GLY A 522 20.34 4.10 14.67
C GLY A 522 20.58 4.93 15.94
N THR A 523 20.51 4.28 17.08
CA THR A 523 20.85 4.90 18.39
C THR A 523 22.36 5.03 18.61
N ASP A 524 23.17 4.52 17.68
CA ASP A 524 24.62 4.49 17.65
C ASP A 524 25.21 5.29 16.47
N ASP A 525 24.40 6.19 15.91
CA ASP A 525 24.75 7.03 14.75
C ASP A 525 25.02 6.25 13.43
N ALA A 526 24.74 4.92 13.41
CA ALA A 526 24.83 4.10 12.23
C ALA A 526 23.49 4.07 11.45
N ILE A 527 23.54 3.62 10.20
CA ILE A 527 22.32 3.32 9.42
C ILE A 527 21.87 1.90 9.77
N TRP A 528 20.69 1.79 10.36
CA TRP A 528 20.03 0.51 10.64
C TRP A 528 19.10 0.11 9.50
N GLY A 529 18.93 -1.21 9.29
CA GLY A 529 17.99 -1.73 8.30
C GLY A 529 18.02 -3.25 8.13
N GLY A 530 18.77 -3.98 8.98
CA GLY A 530 18.78 -5.45 8.99
C GLY A 530 18.74 -5.96 10.44
N GLU A 531 17.60 -5.72 11.14
CA GLU A 531 17.54 -5.75 12.59
C GLU A 531 16.65 -6.88 13.14
N PHE A 532 17.12 -7.49 14.22
CA PHE A 532 16.31 -8.34 15.09
C PHE A 532 16.14 -7.65 16.43
N LEU A 533 14.91 -7.30 16.74
CA LEU A 533 14.52 -6.59 17.97
C LEU A 533 13.69 -7.51 18.86
N LEU A 534 13.78 -7.35 20.16
CA LEU A 534 12.83 -7.91 21.11
C LEU A 534 12.02 -6.76 21.71
N LEU A 535 10.73 -6.74 21.43
CA LEU A 535 9.82 -5.68 21.89
C LEU A 535 9.19 -6.09 23.22
N HIS A 536 9.22 -5.17 24.19
CA HIS A 536 8.61 -5.29 25.51
C HIS A 536 7.61 -4.15 25.70
N GLY A 537 6.39 -4.29 25.21
CA GLY A 537 5.37 -3.23 25.27
C GLY A 537 5.76 -2.02 24.41
N CYS A 538 6.22 -0.91 25.04
CA CYS A 538 6.65 0.31 24.34
C CYS A 538 8.18 0.49 24.29
N GLU A 539 8.94 -0.47 24.76
CA GLU A 539 10.40 -0.48 24.73
C GLU A 539 10.91 -1.62 23.84
N PHE A 540 12.17 -1.55 23.46
CA PHE A 540 12.80 -2.59 22.66
C PHE A 540 14.27 -2.82 23.06
N GLU A 541 14.75 -4.04 22.77
CA GLU A 541 16.15 -4.42 22.83
C GLU A 541 16.61 -4.85 21.44
N ARG A 542 17.76 -4.35 20.97
CA ARG A 542 18.40 -4.81 19.74
C ARG A 542 19.18 -6.09 20.04
N ILE A 543 18.75 -7.22 19.48
CA ILE A 543 19.32 -8.54 19.80
C ILE A 543 20.40 -8.93 18.81
N SER A 544 20.16 -8.74 17.51
CA SER A 544 21.18 -8.95 16.49
C SER A 544 20.89 -8.12 15.24
N HIS A 545 21.91 -7.95 14.41
CA HIS A 545 21.82 -7.15 13.20
C HIS A 545 22.76 -7.67 12.10
N LEU A 546 22.48 -7.29 10.85
CA LEU A 546 23.43 -7.49 9.75
C LEU A 546 24.74 -6.80 10.09
N LYS A 547 25.86 -7.53 10.00
CA LYS A 547 27.17 -6.98 10.30
C LYS A 547 27.41 -5.69 9.52
N TYR A 548 27.90 -4.66 10.23
CA TYR A 548 28.10 -3.35 9.63
C TYR A 548 29.11 -3.40 8.49
N VAL A 549 28.73 -2.80 7.38
CA VAL A 549 29.62 -2.52 6.25
C VAL A 549 29.82 -0.99 6.18
N ASP A 550 31.04 -0.57 5.94
CA ASP A 550 31.37 0.83 5.71
C ASP A 550 30.93 1.24 4.31
N MET A 551 29.89 2.09 4.24
CA MET A 551 29.31 2.56 3.00
C MET A 551 29.91 3.90 2.59
N LEU A 552 30.34 4.01 1.34
CA LEU A 552 30.81 5.25 0.74
C LEU A 552 29.61 6.11 0.26
N GLY A 553 29.75 7.42 0.41
CA GLY A 553 28.81 8.41 -0.16
C GLY A 553 27.50 8.56 0.62
N GLY A 554 27.15 9.72 1.09
CA GLY A 554 25.92 10.05 1.82
C GLY A 554 24.62 9.70 1.04
N ASP A 555 23.68 10.62 0.92
CA ASP A 555 22.38 10.41 0.28
C ASP A 555 22.44 9.95 -1.19
N ASP A 556 23.50 10.29 -1.93
CA ASP A 556 23.67 9.84 -3.32
C ASP A 556 23.94 8.33 -3.42
N SER A 557 24.54 7.70 -2.41
CA SER A 557 24.72 6.25 -2.36
C SER A 557 23.39 5.49 -2.32
N MET A 558 22.33 6.16 -1.89
CA MET A 558 20.98 5.58 -1.83
C MET A 558 20.43 5.18 -3.20
N ARG A 559 20.89 5.84 -4.27
CA ARG A 559 20.46 5.56 -5.65
C ARG A 559 21.44 4.70 -6.44
N ASN A 560 22.66 4.53 -5.94
CA ASN A 560 23.73 3.86 -6.63
C ASN A 560 23.95 2.45 -6.05
N ALA A 561 23.27 1.46 -6.62
CA ALA A 561 23.39 0.06 -6.23
C ALA A 561 24.82 -0.47 -6.47
N TYR A 562 25.52 0.05 -7.48
CA TYR A 562 26.89 -0.31 -7.78
C TYR A 562 27.86 0.07 -6.65
N GLN A 563 27.67 1.24 -6.00
CA GLN A 563 28.47 1.59 -4.82
C GLN A 563 28.21 0.64 -3.64
N SER A 564 26.96 0.21 -3.46
CA SER A 564 26.66 -0.83 -2.47
C SER A 564 27.38 -2.14 -2.79
N ALA A 565 27.37 -2.56 -4.06
CA ALA A 565 28.09 -3.75 -4.51
C ALA A 565 29.59 -3.69 -4.21
N LEU A 566 30.24 -2.56 -4.50
CA LEU A 566 31.67 -2.35 -4.23
C LEU A 566 31.97 -2.36 -2.72
N SER A 567 31.10 -1.75 -1.90
CA SER A 567 31.28 -1.76 -0.44
C SER A 567 31.14 -3.17 0.16
N PHE A 568 30.19 -3.97 -0.34
CA PHE A 568 30.05 -5.37 0.08
C PHE A 568 31.19 -6.24 -0.45
N GLU A 569 31.60 -6.07 -1.70
CA GLU A 569 32.76 -6.79 -2.27
C GLU A 569 34.02 -6.54 -1.44
N HIS A 570 34.35 -5.29 -1.13
CA HIS A 570 35.45 -4.92 -0.29
C HIS A 570 35.38 -5.56 1.11
N ALA A 571 34.24 -5.45 1.78
CA ALA A 571 34.05 -6.02 3.12
C ALA A 571 34.18 -7.54 3.12
N TYR A 572 33.65 -8.24 2.13
CA TYR A 572 33.67 -9.70 2.03
C TYR A 572 34.98 -10.27 1.45
N SER A 573 35.84 -9.44 0.86
CA SER A 573 37.18 -9.82 0.47
C SER A 573 38.11 -9.95 1.68
N ASP A 574 37.75 -9.35 2.83
CA ASP A 574 38.48 -9.51 4.09
C ASP A 574 38.07 -10.79 4.83
N ASP A 575 38.99 -11.74 4.92
CA ASP A 575 38.81 -12.99 5.67
C ASP A 575 38.48 -12.75 7.16
N GLU A 576 38.94 -11.66 7.77
CA GLU A 576 38.63 -11.32 9.16
C GLU A 576 37.18 -10.85 9.29
N PHE A 577 36.64 -10.13 8.30
CA PHE A 577 35.26 -9.71 8.30
C PHE A 577 34.28 -10.89 8.34
N THR A 578 34.55 -11.92 7.50
CA THR A 578 33.64 -13.07 7.38
C THR A 578 33.79 -14.09 8.52
N LYS A 579 34.95 -14.15 9.17
CA LYS A 579 35.27 -15.11 10.28
C LYS A 579 34.95 -14.58 11.67
N ASN A 580 35.07 -13.26 11.87
CA ASN A 580 34.88 -12.62 13.18
C ASN A 580 33.44 -12.00 13.26
N VAL A 581 32.44 -12.86 13.36
CA VAL A 581 31.01 -12.43 13.54
C VAL A 581 30.69 -12.58 15.02
N SER A 582 30.26 -11.51 15.67
CA SER A 582 29.88 -11.50 17.08
C SER A 582 28.50 -12.16 17.30
N ASP A 583 28.14 -12.44 18.56
CA ASP A 583 26.86 -13.11 18.88
C ASP A 583 25.64 -12.27 18.54
N ASP A 584 25.81 -10.95 18.47
CA ASP A 584 24.83 -9.94 18.11
C ASP A 584 24.89 -9.51 16.64
N GLU A 585 25.68 -10.19 15.82
CA GLU A 585 25.77 -9.97 14.38
C GLU A 585 25.37 -11.22 13.59
N PHE A 586 24.96 -11.01 12.35
CA PHE A 586 24.90 -12.06 11.33
C PHE A 586 25.46 -11.57 9.99
N ILE A 587 25.89 -12.50 9.17
CA ILE A 587 26.31 -12.27 7.78
C ILE A 587 25.49 -13.15 6.83
N VAL A 588 25.49 -12.77 5.55
CA VAL A 588 24.93 -13.54 4.44
C VAL A 588 26.10 -14.13 3.64
N ASP A 589 26.04 -15.38 3.23
CA ASP A 589 27.07 -15.96 2.38
C ASP A 589 26.93 -15.46 0.93
N LEU A 590 27.82 -14.57 0.53
CA LEU A 590 27.86 -14.01 -0.82
C LEU A 590 28.89 -14.71 -1.74
N SER A 591 29.56 -15.79 -1.30
CA SER A 591 30.68 -16.41 -2.03
C SER A 591 30.34 -16.74 -3.49
N LYS A 592 29.21 -17.42 -3.75
CA LYS A 592 28.78 -17.77 -5.10
C LYS A 592 28.46 -16.54 -5.97
N ILE A 593 27.87 -15.51 -5.36
CA ILE A 593 27.51 -14.26 -6.05
C ILE A 593 28.76 -13.49 -6.43
N LEU A 594 29.75 -13.43 -5.52
CA LEU A 594 31.03 -12.79 -5.79
C LEU A 594 31.88 -13.58 -6.84
N GLU A 595 31.89 -14.92 -6.78
CA GLU A 595 32.49 -15.75 -7.83
C GLU A 595 31.84 -15.49 -9.20
N TYR A 596 30.51 -15.40 -9.25
CA TYR A 596 29.78 -15.03 -10.47
C TYR A 596 30.16 -13.62 -10.95
N ALA A 597 30.14 -12.65 -10.07
CA ALA A 597 30.46 -11.25 -10.39
C ALA A 597 31.89 -11.13 -10.97
N GLN A 598 32.87 -11.83 -10.40
CA GLN A 598 34.25 -11.89 -10.90
C GLN A 598 34.33 -12.59 -12.25
N SER A 599 33.65 -13.72 -12.44
CA SER A 599 33.65 -14.47 -13.69
C SER A 599 33.09 -13.70 -14.86
N MET A 600 32.05 -12.91 -14.60
CA MET A 600 31.31 -12.09 -15.56
C MET A 600 31.83 -10.66 -15.69
N ASN A 601 32.81 -10.29 -14.82
CA ASN A 601 33.37 -8.92 -14.75
C ASN A 601 32.27 -7.85 -14.61
N THR A 602 31.31 -8.10 -13.72
CA THR A 602 30.18 -7.16 -13.49
C THR A 602 30.62 -5.88 -12.77
N LEU A 603 31.73 -5.95 -12.01
CA LEU A 603 32.40 -4.80 -11.39
C LEU A 603 33.67 -4.46 -12.15
N GLU A 604 33.92 -3.18 -12.44
CA GLU A 604 35.12 -2.74 -13.10
C GLU A 604 36.31 -2.69 -12.13
N HIS A 605 37.44 -3.29 -12.50
CA HIS A 605 38.67 -3.38 -11.67
C HIS A 605 39.16 -2.00 -11.20
N ARG A 606 39.03 -0.96 -12.03
CA ARG A 606 39.43 0.42 -11.66
C ARG A 606 38.58 1.01 -10.55
N GLU A 607 37.30 0.65 -10.51
CA GLU A 607 36.35 1.14 -9.50
C GLU A 607 36.50 0.39 -8.20
N ILE A 608 36.86 -0.91 -8.26
CA ILE A 608 37.25 -1.67 -7.08
C ILE A 608 38.46 -1.02 -6.42
N GLU A 609 39.60 -0.85 -7.18
CA GLU A 609 40.79 -0.19 -6.67
C GLU A 609 40.57 1.24 -6.13
N PHE A 610 39.67 2.00 -6.78
CA PHE A 610 39.30 3.33 -6.31
C PHE A 610 38.53 3.28 -4.99
N THR A 611 37.57 2.36 -4.88
CA THR A 611 36.76 2.15 -3.67
C THR A 611 37.64 1.71 -2.49
N GLU A 612 38.55 0.76 -2.68
CA GLU A 612 39.53 0.34 -1.70
C GLU A 612 40.36 1.53 -1.18
N LYS A 613 40.88 2.36 -2.09
CA LYS A 613 41.65 3.56 -1.71
C LYS A 613 40.81 4.58 -0.97
N CYS A 614 39.50 4.71 -1.31
CA CYS A 614 38.58 5.59 -0.60
C CYS A 614 38.32 5.07 0.82
N LEU A 615 38.08 3.77 0.99
CA LEU A 615 37.83 3.15 2.28
C LEU A 615 39.06 3.14 3.19
N GLU A 616 40.27 2.97 2.60
CA GLU A 616 41.53 3.09 3.33
C GLU A 616 41.93 4.54 3.67
N SER A 617 41.31 5.53 3.02
CA SER A 617 41.58 6.94 3.20
C SER A 617 40.71 7.56 4.30
N SER A 618 40.98 8.83 4.64
CA SER A 618 40.14 9.59 5.61
C SER A 618 38.82 10.07 5.03
N ILE A 619 38.31 9.45 3.95
CA ILE A 619 37.00 9.81 3.40
C ILE A 619 35.93 9.33 4.38
N PRO A 620 34.97 10.19 4.77
CA PRO A 620 33.91 9.77 5.68
C PRO A 620 33.09 8.64 5.10
N THR A 621 32.99 7.54 5.82
CA THR A 621 32.07 6.42 5.56
C THR A 621 30.98 6.43 6.62
N VAL A 622 29.86 5.78 6.32
CA VAL A 622 28.80 5.54 7.27
C VAL A 622 28.63 4.04 7.46
N LYS A 623 28.65 3.58 8.71
CA LYS A 623 28.37 2.19 9.04
C LYS A 623 26.92 1.87 8.76
N SER A 624 26.66 0.75 8.08
CA SER A 624 25.31 0.37 7.70
C SER A 624 25.06 -1.12 7.90
N SER A 625 23.93 -1.45 8.52
CA SER A 625 23.32 -2.79 8.56
C SER A 625 22.13 -2.91 7.60
N SER A 626 21.99 -2.00 6.62
CA SER A 626 20.86 -1.93 5.72
C SER A 626 20.70 -3.19 4.88
N MET A 627 19.57 -3.88 5.04
CA MET A 627 19.18 -5.01 4.21
C MET A 627 18.84 -4.57 2.77
N GLY A 628 18.17 -3.42 2.61
CA GLY A 628 17.86 -2.86 1.29
C GLY A 628 19.13 -2.58 0.49
N LYS A 629 20.21 -2.08 1.13
CA LYS A 629 21.51 -1.87 0.45
C LYS A 629 22.19 -3.17 0.07
N LEU A 630 22.00 -4.23 0.86
CA LEU A 630 22.47 -5.56 0.50
C LEU A 630 21.72 -6.09 -0.74
N PHE A 631 20.40 -5.92 -0.81
CA PHE A 631 19.62 -6.29 -2.00
C PHE A 631 20.03 -5.48 -3.23
N ASP A 632 20.26 -4.17 -3.08
CA ASP A 632 20.77 -3.30 -4.15
C ASP A 632 22.13 -3.82 -4.64
N GLY A 633 23.08 -4.09 -3.71
CA GLY A 633 24.42 -4.57 -4.01
C GLY A 633 24.39 -5.91 -4.73
N VAL A 634 23.58 -6.86 -4.26
CA VAL A 634 23.44 -8.18 -4.90
C VAL A 634 22.86 -8.06 -6.31
N ALA A 635 21.88 -7.20 -6.54
CA ALA A 635 21.35 -6.95 -7.89
C ALA A 635 22.43 -6.41 -8.83
N ALA A 636 23.32 -5.54 -8.35
CA ALA A 636 24.45 -5.02 -9.14
C ALA A 636 25.53 -6.08 -9.35
N LEU A 637 25.91 -6.88 -8.34
CA LEU A 637 26.86 -8.00 -8.46
C LEU A 637 26.39 -9.02 -9.49
N LEU A 638 25.11 -9.31 -9.56
CA LEU A 638 24.52 -10.20 -10.56
C LEU A 638 24.33 -9.56 -11.94
N GLY A 639 24.70 -8.27 -12.11
CA GLY A 639 24.54 -7.55 -13.38
C GLY A 639 23.08 -7.27 -13.77
N ILE A 640 22.15 -7.41 -12.83
CA ILE A 640 20.71 -7.16 -13.06
C ILE A 640 20.46 -5.64 -13.24
N LYS A 641 21.00 -4.83 -12.32
CA LYS A 641 20.82 -3.38 -12.31
C LYS A 641 21.87 -2.71 -11.41
N ASP A 642 22.45 -1.62 -11.88
CA ASP A 642 23.52 -0.87 -11.22
C ASP A 642 23.07 0.38 -10.45
N SER A 643 21.83 0.82 -10.69
CA SER A 643 21.30 2.08 -10.13
C SER A 643 19.78 2.06 -10.03
N ASN A 644 19.24 2.69 -8.99
CA ASN A 644 17.83 2.83 -8.75
C ASN A 644 17.29 4.11 -9.44
N SER A 645 16.45 3.98 -10.46
CA SER A 645 15.74 5.11 -11.06
C SER A 645 14.47 5.49 -10.26
N PHE A 646 14.05 4.64 -9.34
CA PHE A 646 13.02 4.86 -8.33
C PHE A 646 13.33 3.98 -7.12
N ASP A 647 12.73 4.30 -5.97
CA ASP A 647 13.00 3.58 -4.72
C ASP A 647 12.74 2.07 -4.88
N ASP A 648 13.68 1.24 -4.42
CA ASP A 648 13.65 -0.24 -4.40
C ASP A 648 13.64 -0.93 -5.78
N GLU A 649 14.04 -0.26 -6.86
CA GLU A 649 14.05 -0.85 -8.20
C GLU A 649 14.93 -2.11 -8.28
N CYS A 650 16.14 -2.06 -7.72
CA CYS A 650 17.09 -3.18 -7.74
C CYS A 650 16.54 -4.38 -6.96
N GLY A 651 16.00 -4.15 -5.76
CA GLY A 651 15.35 -5.20 -4.96
C GLY A 651 14.14 -5.82 -5.66
N MET A 652 13.33 -5.01 -6.36
CA MET A 652 12.20 -5.50 -7.15
C MET A 652 12.65 -6.34 -8.35
N LEU A 653 13.73 -5.98 -9.03
CA LEU A 653 14.28 -6.75 -10.15
C LEU A 653 14.93 -8.04 -9.68
N LEU A 654 15.55 -8.04 -8.51
CA LEU A 654 16.09 -9.25 -7.88
C LEU A 654 14.96 -10.21 -7.48
N GLU A 655 13.83 -9.70 -6.95
CA GLU A 655 12.60 -10.50 -6.73
C GLU A 655 12.08 -11.09 -8.05
N ASP A 656 12.07 -10.30 -9.12
CA ASP A 656 11.60 -10.74 -10.43
C ASP A 656 12.46 -11.85 -11.01
N ALA A 657 13.80 -11.79 -10.81
CA ALA A 657 14.74 -12.86 -11.15
C ALA A 657 14.46 -14.15 -10.34
N ALA A 658 14.28 -14.03 -9.03
CA ALA A 658 13.93 -15.18 -8.18
C ALA A 658 12.58 -15.81 -8.57
N LEU A 659 11.56 -15.01 -8.96
CA LEU A 659 10.30 -15.52 -9.48
C LEU A 659 10.46 -16.29 -10.80
N ARG A 660 11.38 -15.89 -11.68
CA ARG A 660 11.68 -16.64 -12.91
C ARG A 660 12.32 -17.99 -12.60
N SER A 661 13.25 -18.06 -11.63
CA SER A 661 13.83 -19.33 -11.20
C SER A 661 12.78 -20.26 -10.58
N ILE A 662 11.85 -19.75 -9.75
CA ILE A 662 10.74 -20.54 -9.18
C ILE A 662 9.89 -21.19 -10.31
N ARG A 663 9.65 -20.45 -11.40
CA ARG A 663 8.88 -20.97 -12.53
C ARG A 663 9.65 -21.95 -13.40
N ASN A 664 10.94 -21.73 -13.64
CA ASN A 664 11.78 -22.49 -14.53
C ASN A 664 13.18 -22.74 -13.90
N PRO A 665 13.28 -23.59 -12.89
CA PRO A 665 14.55 -23.85 -12.19
C PRO A 665 15.65 -24.32 -13.13
N GLY A 666 16.85 -23.81 -12.96
CA GLY A 666 18.05 -24.19 -13.74
C GLY A 666 18.09 -23.67 -15.17
N ASN A 667 17.21 -22.72 -15.50
CA ASN A 667 17.18 -22.11 -16.85
C ASN A 667 18.15 -20.95 -17.01
N ASP A 668 18.41 -20.21 -15.94
CA ASP A 668 19.27 -19.03 -15.94
C ASP A 668 20.03 -18.95 -14.59
N GLU A 669 21.35 -18.83 -14.64
CA GLU A 669 22.20 -18.83 -13.44
C GLU A 669 21.94 -17.61 -12.54
N VAL A 670 21.68 -16.44 -13.13
CA VAL A 670 21.37 -15.22 -12.38
C VAL A 670 20.05 -15.38 -11.62
N ASP A 671 19.03 -15.95 -12.27
CA ASP A 671 17.74 -16.20 -11.65
C ASP A 671 17.85 -17.17 -10.48
N ASP A 672 18.67 -18.24 -10.64
CA ASP A 672 18.88 -19.24 -9.59
C ASP A 672 19.69 -18.67 -8.42
N LEU A 673 20.74 -17.87 -8.67
CA LEU A 673 21.49 -17.16 -7.63
C LEU A 673 20.63 -16.15 -6.88
N ALA A 674 19.74 -15.44 -7.60
CA ALA A 674 18.79 -14.53 -6.97
C ALA A 674 17.83 -15.28 -6.02
N LEU A 675 17.30 -16.43 -6.42
CA LEU A 675 16.45 -17.26 -5.57
C LEU A 675 17.23 -17.80 -4.35
N ASP A 676 18.43 -18.37 -4.56
CA ASP A 676 19.29 -18.85 -3.49
C ASP A 676 19.56 -17.76 -2.43
N PHE A 677 19.80 -16.52 -2.85
CA PHE A 677 19.96 -15.39 -1.96
C PHE A 677 18.73 -15.14 -1.10
N HIS A 678 17.51 -15.13 -1.68
CA HIS A 678 16.27 -14.96 -0.92
C HIS A 678 16.06 -16.10 0.10
N LEU A 679 16.36 -17.34 -0.30
CA LEU A 679 16.26 -18.51 0.58
C LEU A 679 17.24 -18.43 1.74
N GLN A 680 18.48 -17.96 1.51
CA GLN A 680 19.47 -17.75 2.57
C GLN A 680 19.01 -16.71 3.58
N ILE A 681 18.49 -15.55 3.12
CA ILE A 681 17.96 -14.51 4.03
C ILE A 681 16.83 -15.07 4.88
N ALA A 682 15.87 -15.79 4.28
CA ALA A 682 14.78 -16.43 5.02
C ALA A 682 15.28 -17.48 6.04
N GLY A 683 16.31 -18.22 5.69
CA GLY A 683 17.00 -19.16 6.60
C GLY A 683 17.66 -18.46 7.79
N ILE A 684 18.26 -17.26 7.55
CA ILE A 684 18.81 -16.41 8.62
C ILE A 684 17.68 -15.94 9.55
N VAL A 685 16.58 -15.46 9.01
CA VAL A 685 15.41 -15.03 9.80
C VAL A 685 14.98 -16.15 10.75
N LEU A 686 14.81 -17.36 10.22
CA LEU A 686 14.43 -18.50 11.05
C LEU A 686 15.47 -18.81 12.15
N ARG A 687 16.76 -18.84 11.79
CA ARG A 687 17.85 -19.16 12.72
C ARG A 687 17.94 -18.14 13.86
N GLU A 688 17.86 -16.85 13.56
CA GLU A 688 17.92 -15.80 14.59
C GLU A 688 16.66 -15.82 15.47
N CYS A 689 15.47 -16.02 14.90
CA CYS A 689 14.24 -16.18 15.69
C CYS A 689 14.34 -17.40 16.65
N ILE A 690 14.93 -18.54 16.22
CA ILE A 690 15.16 -19.69 17.10
C ILE A 690 16.12 -19.33 18.23
N LYS A 691 17.22 -18.60 17.97
CA LYS A 691 18.14 -18.13 19.01
C LYS A 691 17.43 -17.26 20.06
N ILE A 692 16.58 -16.33 19.60
CA ILE A 692 15.83 -15.44 20.50
C ILE A 692 14.81 -16.25 21.29
N ARG A 693 14.04 -17.13 20.66
CA ARG A 693 13.06 -18.01 21.33
C ARG A 693 13.71 -18.87 22.43
N ASN A 694 14.88 -19.42 22.17
CA ASN A 694 15.60 -20.25 23.14
C ASN A 694 16.02 -19.45 24.39
N LYS A 695 16.23 -18.15 24.26
CA LYS A 695 16.57 -17.24 25.38
C LYS A 695 15.34 -16.72 26.11
N THR A 696 14.26 -16.45 25.40
CA THR A 696 13.11 -15.67 25.90
C THR A 696 11.81 -16.48 26.01
N GLY A 697 11.68 -17.57 25.28
CA GLY A 697 10.43 -18.34 25.12
C GLY A 697 9.43 -17.68 24.15
N CYS A 698 9.78 -16.58 23.49
CA CYS A 698 8.88 -15.83 22.60
C CYS A 698 8.64 -16.56 21.27
N ASN A 699 7.38 -16.73 20.87
CA ASN A 699 6.98 -17.35 19.60
C ASN A 699 6.32 -16.35 18.62
N GLN A 700 5.92 -15.17 19.08
CA GLN A 700 5.34 -14.13 18.23
C GLN A 700 6.46 -13.42 17.45
N VAL A 701 6.35 -13.41 16.13
CA VAL A 701 7.33 -12.78 15.23
C VAL A 701 6.62 -11.77 14.34
N VAL A 702 7.10 -10.54 14.28
CA VAL A 702 6.61 -9.53 13.34
C VAL A 702 7.65 -9.26 12.25
N LEU A 703 7.20 -9.20 11.00
CA LEU A 703 8.01 -8.89 9.82
C LEU A 703 7.58 -7.51 9.29
N SER A 704 8.49 -6.54 9.23
CA SER A 704 8.21 -5.19 8.75
C SER A 704 9.46 -4.54 8.12
N GLY A 705 9.28 -3.38 7.50
CA GLY A 705 10.31 -2.68 6.71
C GLY A 705 10.14 -2.92 5.22
N THR A 706 10.69 -2.02 4.43
CA THR A 706 10.52 -1.96 2.96
C THR A 706 10.91 -3.25 2.25
N THR A 707 11.96 -3.95 2.72
CA THR A 707 12.44 -5.20 2.09
C THR A 707 11.38 -6.32 2.18
N PHE A 708 10.51 -6.33 3.19
CA PHE A 708 9.40 -7.29 3.29
C PHE A 708 8.23 -7.00 2.32
N GLN A 709 8.30 -5.95 1.53
CA GLN A 709 7.43 -5.84 0.36
C GLN A 709 7.76 -6.87 -0.73
N ASN A 710 8.93 -7.51 -0.66
CA ASN A 710 9.34 -8.61 -1.51
C ASN A 710 8.56 -9.88 -1.15
N LYS A 711 7.74 -10.36 -2.10
CA LYS A 711 6.86 -11.51 -1.89
C LYS A 711 7.63 -12.81 -1.71
N VAL A 712 8.68 -13.03 -2.50
CA VAL A 712 9.49 -14.25 -2.43
C VAL A 712 10.12 -14.40 -1.04
N LEU A 713 10.71 -13.31 -0.53
CA LEU A 713 11.29 -13.28 0.81
C LEU A 713 10.21 -13.51 1.89
N THR A 714 9.12 -12.73 1.83
CA THR A 714 8.11 -12.74 2.89
C THR A 714 7.37 -14.06 2.94
N ASP A 715 6.91 -14.60 1.80
CA ASP A 715 6.24 -15.91 1.74
C ASP A 715 7.15 -17.02 2.27
N THR A 716 8.44 -17.00 1.92
CA THR A 716 9.44 -17.98 2.41
C THR A 716 9.64 -17.86 3.92
N CYS A 717 9.81 -16.64 4.45
CA CYS A 717 9.92 -16.42 5.89
C CYS A 717 8.67 -16.92 6.65
N LEU A 718 7.48 -16.59 6.16
CA LEU A 718 6.22 -17.05 6.76
C LEU A 718 6.13 -18.59 6.77
N MET A 719 6.48 -19.22 5.66
CA MET A 719 6.49 -20.69 5.55
C MET A 719 7.45 -21.34 6.55
N LEU A 720 8.71 -20.85 6.60
CA LEU A 720 9.73 -21.39 7.49
C LEU A 720 9.39 -21.17 8.96
N LEU A 721 8.97 -19.97 9.34
CA LEU A 721 8.57 -19.66 10.72
C LEU A 721 7.39 -20.52 11.19
N LYS A 722 6.36 -20.67 10.35
CA LYS A 722 5.20 -21.53 10.65
C LYS A 722 5.61 -23.01 10.81
N SER A 723 6.56 -23.51 10.00
CA SER A 723 7.04 -24.90 10.08
C SER A 723 7.71 -25.22 11.43
N GLU A 724 8.30 -24.22 12.08
CA GLU A 724 8.93 -24.29 13.40
C GLU A 724 8.04 -23.81 14.54
N ASN A 725 6.71 -23.73 14.30
CA ASN A 725 5.68 -23.34 15.27
C ASN A 725 5.83 -21.92 15.84
N PHE A 726 6.41 -20.98 15.09
CA PHE A 726 6.28 -19.56 15.36
C PHE A 726 4.91 -19.04 14.92
N GLU A 727 4.50 -17.91 15.50
CA GLU A 727 3.32 -17.14 15.10
C GLU A 727 3.78 -15.88 14.35
N PRO A 728 4.00 -15.94 13.01
CA PRO A 728 4.46 -14.79 12.26
C PRO A 728 3.31 -13.87 11.86
N TYR A 729 3.56 -12.56 11.95
CA TYR A 729 2.67 -11.47 11.59
C TYR A 729 3.37 -10.47 10.69
N PHE A 730 2.63 -9.75 9.87
CA PHE A 730 3.13 -8.70 8.98
C PHE A 730 2.03 -7.67 8.73
N ASN A 731 2.39 -6.50 8.18
CA ASN A 731 1.41 -5.45 7.88
C ASN A 731 0.43 -5.89 6.79
N ILE A 732 -0.85 -5.63 6.99
CA ILE A 732 -1.96 -6.01 6.09
C ILE A 732 -2.73 -4.77 5.62
N SER A 733 -3.23 -3.95 6.56
CA SER A 733 -4.06 -2.76 6.27
C SER A 733 -3.24 -1.48 6.10
N ILE A 734 -1.98 -1.50 6.48
CA ILE A 734 -0.98 -0.47 6.21
C ILE A 734 0.17 -1.05 5.41
N SER A 735 0.97 -0.20 4.78
CA SER A 735 2.14 -0.65 4.04
C SER A 735 3.27 -1.11 4.98
N GLN A 736 4.08 -2.05 4.51
CA GLN A 736 5.28 -2.52 5.21
C GLN A 736 6.44 -1.51 5.14
N ASN A 737 6.40 -0.58 4.17
CA ASN A 737 7.40 0.48 4.04
C ASN A 737 7.12 1.65 4.98
N ASP A 738 7.86 2.74 4.82
CA ASP A 738 7.80 3.97 5.62
C ASP A 738 6.40 4.59 5.72
N GLU A 739 5.47 4.30 4.80
CA GLU A 739 4.08 4.75 4.89
C GLU A 739 3.41 4.23 6.17
N GLY A 740 3.77 3.01 6.61
CA GLY A 740 3.23 2.40 7.83
C GLY A 740 3.84 2.93 9.13
N LEU A 741 4.95 3.67 9.05
CA LEU A 741 5.73 4.10 10.21
C LEU A 741 4.92 4.93 11.22
N ALA A 742 4.07 5.83 10.72
CA ALA A 742 3.26 6.71 11.56
C ALA A 742 2.33 5.94 12.52
N LEU A 743 1.84 4.76 12.15
CA LEU A 743 1.03 3.93 13.03
C LEU A 743 1.85 3.41 14.21
N GLY A 744 3.06 2.94 13.97
CA GLY A 744 3.96 2.46 15.03
C GLY A 744 4.42 3.58 15.96
N GLN A 745 4.77 4.76 15.42
CA GLN A 745 5.09 5.95 16.21
C GLN A 745 3.93 6.30 17.14
N LEU A 746 2.71 6.37 16.62
CA LEU A 746 1.50 6.67 17.38
C LEU A 746 1.24 5.64 18.47
N TYR A 747 1.38 4.34 18.16
CA TYR A 747 1.16 3.25 19.10
C TYR A 747 2.15 3.31 20.27
N ILE A 748 3.46 3.46 20.00
CA ILE A 748 4.49 3.58 21.04
C ILE A 748 4.20 4.77 21.94
N CYS A 749 3.86 5.93 21.36
CA CYS A 749 3.50 7.13 22.10
C CYS A 749 2.32 6.88 23.03
N SER A 750 1.23 6.31 22.51
CA SER A 750 0.05 5.98 23.30
C SER A 750 0.35 5.02 24.46
N LYS A 751 1.20 4.02 24.24
CA LYS A 751 1.60 3.07 25.29
C LYS A 751 2.46 3.72 26.37
N LYS A 752 3.36 4.64 26.00
CA LYS A 752 4.16 5.42 26.98
C LYS A 752 3.27 6.34 27.83
N LEU A 753 2.26 6.97 27.24
CA LEU A 753 1.28 7.75 27.98
C LEU A 753 0.51 6.92 29.03
N GLN A 754 0.17 5.67 28.69
CA GLN A 754 -0.50 4.75 29.62
C GLN A 754 0.43 4.29 30.74
N ALA A 755 1.69 4.02 30.46
CA ALA A 755 2.69 3.58 31.45
C ALA A 755 3.08 4.71 32.41
N GLY A 756 2.95 5.98 32.03
CA GLY A 756 3.20 7.16 32.88
C GLY A 756 2.02 7.56 33.76
N LYS A 757 0.83 6.98 33.55
CA LYS A 757 -0.35 7.12 34.41
C LYS A 757 -0.36 6.06 35.50
#